data_fcc10cbb793af47d2c712da9ff9ef028
#
_entry.id   fcc10cbb793af47d2c712da9ff9ef028
#
_cell.length_a   1.000
_cell.length_b   1.000
_cell.length_c   1.000
_cell.angle_alpha   90.00
_cell.angle_beta   90.00
_cell.angle_gamma   90.00
#
_symmetry.space_group_name_H-M   'P 1'
#
loop_
_entity.id
_entity.type
_entity.pdbx_description
1 polymer ?
#
loop_
_entity_poly.entity_id
_entity_poly.type
_entity_poly.pdbx_seq_one_letter_code
_entity_poly.pdbx_strand_id
1 'polypeptide(L)'
;MKTKKIKNPLIKRIPKELKGDWKKYLVVCLFLVLTIGFVSGMYVANESMLTSVSENKSKGKLEDGHFELKQAASQDLITAIETGNKADIKSYLETKAKKEFDEKFDEEYKKEFDQKFNEQFESEFKTNFDQNFKTQFDQQFELMFKTTFDQQFASSFDEQFSSQVKQALMASGLDEKTAFTMLASQVTQAKQDGSYQKAYDQAYQSAYQEAFTKAKQENYDSAYASAYTEAYTSSHDEAYKTAYDEAFNSGYQEAYDQAWKKVQDEVNDKYNEAIDKYELDDPDFKVNAVTVYENFFKNASELRDDQSSIGNIRVYKQTDDINLACLMDGTFPTKANEIVIDRMHADNANLKVGDTIYVGDQDYTIVGLISYVNYATLHEKTTDLMFDAIKFDVAMVSDAGFDRLSQNVHYSYAWKYNTSPVDESEEKAMSDDFMKAMLTQVVVSDQELEDYVPNYANPAIHFATDDIGSDKAMGGVLLDILIVIIAFIFGVTISNTIVKEASTIGTLRALGYTKKELVKHYLSMPVIVTFVSAIIGNLLGYTVCKDVVVSMYYNSYSLPPYTTIWNMDAFIKTTLIPVFLMFVVNLIVIVRMMKHTPLQFLRHDLKKKEKEKARRLPNVKFFSRFRMRIMLQNISNYCILFVGIFFVMVMLAMAIGMPDTLSYYKKNTKNMMFANYQYVLASYEDEDGHAIITSNDQAEKFDMNSLIRKSDELDEEISVYGIEDDSQYVKIDGLNTLKDNEVYISKSYSEKYGVKIGDTISLDEKYDHMTYDFKVVGLYDKSLSLSVLMPIENYSTTFDLKENEFTGYLSNEEITDIDQDQIATVITEHDITKMADQLDHSMGSYMSYFQVLCILLSAVLIYLLTKLIIEKNENAISMTKILGYENKEIASLYIASTAIFVIFADLISVVLGSVVMKLVWHVMLYQYNGWFTFYIAPIGYFKMFSFVMLGYIIVTFFDFNRIKKIPYDQALKNVE
;
A
#
# COMPACT_ATOMS: atom_id res chain seq x y z
N MET A 1 26.48 -75.31 -23.15
CA MET A 1 25.56 -74.74 -24.13
C MET A 1 24.75 -73.61 -23.48
N LYS A 2 25.01 -72.38 -23.74
CA LYS A 2 24.18 -71.23 -23.28
C LYS A 2 22.90 -71.26 -24.10
N THR A 3 21.77 -71.64 -23.50
CA THR A 3 20.44 -71.56 -24.10
C THR A 3 20.16 -70.10 -24.48
N LYS A 4 20.13 -69.79 -25.79
CA LYS A 4 19.62 -68.53 -26.31
C LYS A 4 18.20 -68.33 -25.76
N LYS A 5 17.99 -67.44 -24.79
CA LYS A 5 16.67 -67.05 -24.36
C LYS A 5 15.88 -66.58 -25.57
N ILE A 6 14.87 -67.32 -25.97
CA ILE A 6 13.95 -66.98 -27.07
C ILE A 6 13.30 -65.67 -26.65
N LYS A 7 13.57 -64.60 -27.39
CA LYS A 7 12.95 -63.26 -27.14
C LYS A 7 11.43 -63.38 -27.33
N ASN A 8 10.65 -63.04 -26.30
CA ASN A 8 9.20 -63.13 -26.32
C ASN A 8 8.66 -62.39 -27.57
N PRO A 9 7.87 -63.00 -28.45
CA PRO A 9 7.36 -62.39 -29.68
C PRO A 9 6.56 -61.10 -29.45
N LEU A 10 5.95 -60.97 -28.30
CA LEU A 10 5.22 -59.72 -27.87
C LEU A 10 6.13 -58.48 -27.86
N ILE A 11 7.43 -58.66 -27.58
CA ILE A 11 8.36 -57.50 -27.60
C ILE A 11 8.53 -56.91 -29.03
N LYS A 12 8.49 -57.78 -30.08
CA LYS A 12 8.56 -57.37 -31.48
C LYS A 12 7.26 -56.66 -31.95
N ARG A 13 6.18 -56.85 -31.23
CA ARG A 13 4.90 -56.24 -31.55
C ARG A 13 4.85 -54.75 -31.11
N ILE A 14 5.55 -54.38 -30.05
CA ILE A 14 5.56 -53.00 -29.50
C ILE A 14 5.92 -51.96 -30.60
N PRO A 15 7.02 -52.01 -31.34
CA PRO A 15 7.32 -51.02 -32.40
C PRO A 15 6.30 -51.00 -33.54
N LYS A 16 5.67 -52.16 -33.85
CA LYS A 16 4.65 -52.25 -34.91
C LYS A 16 3.35 -51.58 -34.48
N GLU A 17 2.95 -51.75 -33.22
CA GLU A 17 1.77 -51.08 -32.64
C GLU A 17 2.00 -49.58 -32.54
N LEU A 18 3.22 -49.16 -32.09
CA LEU A 18 3.58 -47.75 -32.07
C LEU A 18 3.44 -47.13 -33.47
N LYS A 19 3.94 -47.80 -34.50
CA LYS A 19 3.85 -47.33 -35.88
C LYS A 19 2.40 -47.39 -36.43
N GLY A 20 1.58 -48.36 -35.99
CA GLY A 20 0.19 -48.48 -36.42
C GLY A 20 -0.71 -47.38 -35.81
N ASP A 21 -0.54 -47.13 -34.50
CA ASP A 21 -1.35 -46.16 -33.73
C ASP A 21 -0.58 -44.85 -33.44
N TRP A 22 0.49 -44.54 -34.22
CA TRP A 22 1.39 -43.42 -33.92
C TRP A 22 0.69 -42.09 -33.66
N LYS A 23 -0.41 -41.80 -34.38
CA LYS A 23 -1.19 -40.57 -34.23
C LYS A 23 -1.83 -40.42 -32.83
N LYS A 24 -2.21 -41.54 -32.23
CA LYS A 24 -2.76 -41.61 -30.88
C LYS A 24 -1.70 -41.25 -29.86
N TYR A 25 -0.53 -41.94 -29.99
CA TYR A 25 0.56 -41.73 -29.04
C TYR A 25 1.21 -40.36 -29.21
N LEU A 26 1.26 -39.81 -30.47
CA LEU A 26 1.73 -38.46 -30.71
C LEU A 26 0.92 -37.39 -29.98
N VAL A 27 -0.41 -37.47 -30.03
CA VAL A 27 -1.26 -36.45 -29.40
C VAL A 27 -1.18 -36.54 -27.87
N VAL A 28 -1.12 -37.77 -27.33
CA VAL A 28 -0.88 -37.96 -25.91
C VAL A 28 0.52 -37.44 -25.52
N CYS A 29 1.52 -37.74 -26.33
CA CYS A 29 2.89 -37.22 -26.14
C CYS A 29 2.88 -35.69 -26.18
N LEU A 30 2.21 -35.07 -27.15
CA LEU A 30 2.10 -33.61 -27.24
C LEU A 30 1.45 -32.98 -26.00
N PHE A 31 0.35 -33.57 -25.55
CA PHE A 31 -0.30 -33.12 -24.33
C PHE A 31 0.63 -33.16 -23.10
N LEU A 32 1.29 -34.31 -22.90
CA LEU A 32 2.26 -34.50 -21.82
C LEU A 32 3.47 -33.55 -21.96
N VAL A 33 3.99 -33.38 -23.16
CA VAL A 33 5.13 -32.50 -23.40
C VAL A 33 4.80 -31.05 -23.10
N LEU A 34 3.62 -30.56 -23.54
CA LEU A 34 3.19 -29.19 -23.23
C LEU A 34 2.97 -28.99 -21.73
N THR A 35 2.30 -29.94 -21.10
CA THR A 35 2.01 -29.87 -19.66
C THR A 35 3.29 -29.95 -18.82
N ILE A 36 4.11 -30.96 -19.05
CA ILE A 36 5.36 -31.17 -18.33
C ILE A 36 6.36 -30.04 -18.63
N GLY A 37 6.43 -29.61 -19.89
CA GLY A 37 7.33 -28.53 -20.30
C GLY A 37 7.01 -27.21 -19.57
N PHE A 38 5.73 -26.85 -19.55
CA PHE A 38 5.30 -25.63 -18.85
C PHE A 38 5.60 -25.69 -17.34
N VAL A 39 5.18 -26.76 -16.67
CA VAL A 39 5.39 -26.91 -15.23
C VAL A 39 6.88 -27.06 -14.89
N SER A 40 7.63 -27.84 -15.66
CA SER A 40 9.09 -27.97 -15.45
C SER A 40 9.79 -26.61 -15.65
N GLY A 41 9.37 -25.84 -16.68
CA GLY A 41 9.90 -24.51 -16.92
C GLY A 41 9.67 -23.56 -15.74
N MET A 42 8.47 -23.58 -15.17
CA MET A 42 8.10 -22.80 -13.99
C MET A 42 8.95 -23.19 -12.77
N TYR A 43 9.05 -24.46 -12.42
CA TYR A 43 9.88 -24.92 -11.30
C TYR A 43 11.36 -24.58 -11.45
N VAL A 44 11.91 -24.74 -12.68
CA VAL A 44 13.31 -24.44 -12.97
C VAL A 44 13.57 -22.93 -12.93
N ALA A 45 12.66 -22.12 -13.47
CA ALA A 45 12.75 -20.66 -13.40
C ALA A 45 12.75 -20.19 -11.96
N ASN A 46 11.73 -20.58 -11.19
CA ASN A 46 11.57 -20.15 -9.79
C ASN A 46 12.81 -20.50 -8.95
N GLU A 47 13.28 -21.73 -9.01
CA GLU A 47 14.45 -22.16 -8.22
C GLU A 47 15.73 -21.46 -8.67
N SER A 48 15.91 -21.27 -9.97
CA SER A 48 17.09 -20.58 -10.49
C SER A 48 17.10 -19.11 -10.08
N MET A 49 15.94 -18.45 -10.09
CA MET A 49 15.81 -17.06 -9.66
C MET A 49 16.01 -16.92 -8.15
N LEU A 50 15.32 -17.73 -7.33
CA LEU A 50 15.48 -17.71 -5.87
C LEU A 50 16.93 -17.98 -5.44
N THR A 51 17.59 -18.92 -6.09
CA THR A 51 19.01 -19.21 -5.81
C THR A 51 19.90 -18.02 -6.18
N SER A 52 19.66 -17.41 -7.36
CA SER A 52 20.45 -16.24 -7.78
C SER A 52 20.24 -15.02 -6.89
N VAL A 53 19.00 -14.77 -6.43
CA VAL A 53 18.73 -13.72 -5.45
C VAL A 53 19.43 -14.02 -4.13
N SER A 54 19.34 -15.25 -3.61
CA SER A 54 20.02 -15.64 -2.37
C SER A 54 21.56 -15.48 -2.46
N GLU A 55 22.15 -15.90 -3.58
CA GLU A 55 23.59 -15.70 -3.82
C GLU A 55 23.95 -14.20 -3.91
N ASN A 56 23.09 -13.39 -4.55
CA ASN A 56 23.29 -11.97 -4.67
C ASN A 56 23.20 -11.26 -3.32
N LYS A 57 22.24 -11.64 -2.47
CA LYS A 57 22.12 -11.14 -1.09
C LYS A 57 23.43 -11.33 -0.31
N SER A 58 24.06 -12.51 -0.44
CA SER A 58 25.35 -12.78 0.21
C SER A 58 26.52 -11.99 -0.41
N LYS A 59 26.61 -11.92 -1.75
CA LYS A 59 27.67 -11.22 -2.47
C LYS A 59 27.55 -9.70 -2.34
N GLY A 60 26.32 -9.19 -2.35
CA GLY A 60 25.99 -7.78 -2.27
C GLY A 60 25.99 -7.24 -0.83
N LYS A 61 26.35 -8.05 0.16
CA LYS A 61 26.40 -7.62 1.57
C LYS A 61 25.09 -6.97 2.00
N LEU A 62 23.95 -7.66 1.76
CA LEU A 62 22.63 -7.14 2.11
C LEU A 62 22.58 -6.75 3.59
N GLU A 63 21.99 -5.61 3.88
CA GLU A 63 21.71 -5.12 5.24
C GLU A 63 20.80 -6.06 6.04
N ASP A 64 20.91 -6.01 7.37
CA ASP A 64 19.94 -6.62 8.29
C ASP A 64 18.86 -5.61 8.71
N GLY A 65 18.97 -4.38 8.26
CA GLY A 65 18.03 -3.28 8.34
C GLY A 65 18.71 -1.93 8.17
N HIS A 66 17.92 -0.87 8.13
CA HIS A 66 18.40 0.50 8.11
C HIS A 66 17.53 1.41 8.99
N PHE A 67 18.14 2.50 9.44
CA PHE A 67 17.45 3.58 10.13
C PHE A 67 17.87 4.91 9.53
N GLU A 68 16.99 5.90 9.64
CA GLU A 68 17.25 7.26 9.15
C GLU A 68 17.22 8.25 10.30
N LEU A 69 18.17 9.15 10.32
CA LEU A 69 18.27 10.23 11.29
C LEU A 69 18.11 11.58 10.58
N LYS A 70 17.51 12.53 11.27
CA LYS A 70 17.31 13.89 10.76
C LYS A 70 18.62 14.63 10.41
N GLN A 71 19.71 14.27 11.09
CA GLN A 71 21.04 14.85 10.87
C GLN A 71 22.10 13.76 10.88
N ALA A 72 23.26 14.06 10.29
CA ALA A 72 24.37 13.13 10.30
C ALA A 72 24.80 12.78 11.74
N ALA A 73 24.88 11.48 12.03
CA ALA A 73 25.34 10.99 13.32
C ALA A 73 26.82 11.30 13.54
N SER A 74 27.18 11.67 14.75
CA SER A 74 28.58 11.75 15.15
C SER A 74 29.21 10.36 15.25
N GLN A 75 30.54 10.26 15.12
CA GLN A 75 31.24 9.00 15.27
C GLN A 75 31.06 8.38 16.67
N ASP A 76 30.87 9.19 17.69
CA ASP A 76 30.63 8.72 19.05
C ASP A 76 29.24 8.08 19.16
N LEU A 77 28.21 8.66 18.49
CA LEU A 77 26.87 8.08 18.42
C LEU A 77 26.88 6.75 17.65
N ILE A 78 27.53 6.70 16.48
CA ILE A 78 27.67 5.44 15.73
C ILE A 78 28.32 4.36 16.59
N THR A 79 29.42 4.68 17.28
CA THR A 79 30.08 3.73 18.18
C THR A 79 29.16 3.28 19.32
N ALA A 80 28.37 4.18 19.89
CA ALA A 80 27.40 3.84 20.93
C ALA A 80 26.30 2.92 20.41
N ILE A 81 25.77 3.18 19.20
CA ILE A 81 24.80 2.31 18.54
C ILE A 81 25.39 0.92 18.27
N GLU A 82 26.63 0.84 17.74
CA GLU A 82 27.31 -0.42 17.42
C GLU A 82 27.56 -1.30 18.64
N THR A 83 27.93 -0.69 19.76
CA THR A 83 28.21 -1.41 21.00
C THR A 83 26.98 -1.68 21.84
N GLY A 84 25.88 -0.99 21.57
CA GLY A 84 24.64 -1.03 22.32
C GLY A 84 24.79 -0.54 23.77
N ASN A 85 25.80 0.31 24.04
CA ASN A 85 25.93 0.91 25.36
C ASN A 85 24.70 1.72 25.71
N LYS A 86 24.00 1.31 26.76
CA LYS A 86 22.82 2.04 27.25
C LYS A 86 23.26 3.40 27.74
N ALA A 87 22.77 4.47 27.12
CA ALA A 87 22.88 5.78 27.71
C ALA A 87 21.93 5.85 28.93
N ASP A 88 22.31 6.59 29.93
CA ASP A 88 21.43 6.88 31.08
C ASP A 88 20.38 7.91 30.61
N ILE A 89 19.19 7.41 30.24
CA ILE A 89 18.04 8.22 29.78
C ILE A 89 17.74 9.33 30.78
N LYS A 90 17.81 9.01 32.06
CA LYS A 90 17.55 10.00 33.12
C LYS A 90 18.59 11.13 33.08
N SER A 91 19.89 10.79 32.96
CA SER A 91 20.96 11.79 32.86
C SER A 91 20.81 12.68 31.64
N TYR A 92 20.38 12.10 30.52
CA TYR A 92 20.08 12.87 29.30
C TYR A 92 18.89 13.82 29.50
N LEU A 93 17.74 13.30 29.95
CA LEU A 93 16.54 14.12 30.18
C LEU A 93 16.85 15.26 31.15
N GLU A 94 17.61 14.99 32.24
CA GLU A 94 18.06 16.02 33.17
C GLU A 94 18.96 17.05 32.50
N THR A 95 19.88 16.62 31.64
CA THR A 95 20.81 17.53 30.92
C THR A 95 20.07 18.40 29.93
N LYS A 96 19.18 17.82 29.12
CA LYS A 96 18.35 18.52 28.13
C LYS A 96 17.41 19.51 28.82
N ALA A 97 16.67 19.04 29.81
CA ALA A 97 15.76 19.88 30.57
C ALA A 97 16.50 21.03 31.29
N LYS A 98 17.73 20.77 31.79
CA LYS A 98 18.58 21.80 32.40
C LYS A 98 18.96 22.89 31.42
N LYS A 99 19.36 22.51 30.23
CA LYS A 99 19.74 23.45 29.17
C LYS A 99 18.54 24.32 28.75
N GLU A 100 17.42 23.70 28.44
CA GLU A 100 16.19 24.42 28.07
C GLU A 100 15.69 25.32 29.19
N PHE A 101 15.76 24.84 30.42
CA PHE A 101 15.40 25.64 31.59
C PHE A 101 16.33 26.86 31.78
N ASP A 102 17.64 26.65 31.66
CA ASP A 102 18.65 27.73 31.81
C ASP A 102 18.50 28.80 30.68
N GLU A 103 18.12 28.38 29.48
CA GLU A 103 17.89 29.32 28.37
C GLU A 103 16.62 30.16 28.56
N LYS A 104 15.56 29.63 29.16
CA LYS A 104 14.26 30.29 29.29
C LYS A 104 14.03 30.97 30.65
N PHE A 105 14.63 30.45 31.74
CA PHE A 105 14.32 30.90 33.09
C PHE A 105 14.59 32.38 33.30
N ASP A 106 15.70 32.91 32.80
CA ASP A 106 16.03 34.31 32.96
C ASP A 106 14.99 35.24 32.30
N GLU A 107 14.47 34.85 31.14
CA GLU A 107 13.45 35.62 30.44
C GLU A 107 12.09 35.53 31.14
N GLU A 108 11.67 34.34 31.58
CA GLU A 108 10.45 34.13 32.32
C GLU A 108 10.48 34.81 33.71
N TYR A 109 11.60 34.68 34.42
CA TYR A 109 11.80 35.38 35.72
C TYR A 109 11.69 36.89 35.58
N LYS A 110 12.32 37.43 34.53
CA LYS A 110 12.25 38.85 34.22
C LYS A 110 10.83 39.26 33.86
N LYS A 111 10.12 38.47 33.03
CA LYS A 111 8.75 38.74 32.62
C LYS A 111 7.79 38.75 33.81
N GLU A 112 7.89 37.78 34.72
CA GLU A 112 7.10 37.73 35.92
C GLU A 112 7.41 38.89 36.87
N PHE A 113 8.70 39.23 37.01
CA PHE A 113 9.11 40.40 37.78
C PHE A 113 8.56 41.68 37.17
N ASP A 114 8.71 41.89 35.85
CA ASP A 114 8.19 43.05 35.12
C ASP A 114 6.68 43.25 35.34
N GLN A 115 5.92 42.17 35.27
CA GLN A 115 4.47 42.21 35.48
C GLN A 115 4.14 42.66 36.94
N LYS A 116 4.73 41.99 37.91
CA LYS A 116 4.48 42.29 39.36
C LYS A 116 4.94 43.69 39.75
N PHE A 117 6.14 44.09 39.27
CA PHE A 117 6.67 45.41 39.51
C PHE A 117 5.78 46.49 38.92
N ASN A 118 5.40 46.34 37.64
CA ASN A 118 4.59 47.35 36.96
C ASN A 118 3.22 47.51 37.62
N GLU A 119 2.56 46.45 37.99
CA GLU A 119 1.26 46.48 38.69
C GLU A 119 1.38 47.18 40.07
N GLN A 120 2.39 46.84 40.85
CA GLN A 120 2.62 47.44 42.16
C GLN A 120 3.07 48.91 42.04
N PHE A 121 4.05 49.16 41.18
CA PHE A 121 4.58 50.50 40.97
C PHE A 121 3.53 51.45 40.45
N GLU A 122 2.74 51.06 39.44
CA GLU A 122 1.67 51.89 38.90
C GLU A 122 0.64 52.25 39.96
N SER A 123 0.23 51.26 40.76
CA SER A 123 -0.76 51.46 41.84
C SER A 123 -0.24 52.44 42.92
N GLU A 124 0.98 52.24 43.43
CA GLU A 124 1.58 53.06 44.46
C GLU A 124 1.98 54.43 43.92
N PHE A 125 2.55 54.49 42.74
CA PHE A 125 2.93 55.73 42.11
C PHE A 125 1.73 56.61 41.85
N LYS A 126 0.67 56.06 41.25
CA LYS A 126 -0.55 56.80 40.93
C LYS A 126 -1.19 57.37 42.22
N THR A 127 -1.29 56.59 43.26
CA THR A 127 -1.83 57.01 44.53
C THR A 127 -1.08 58.17 45.14
N ASN A 128 0.25 58.09 45.19
CA ASN A 128 1.10 59.12 45.72
C ASN A 128 1.14 60.37 44.81
N PHE A 129 1.17 60.16 43.49
CA PHE A 129 1.15 61.25 42.51
C PHE A 129 -0.14 62.05 42.59
N ASP A 130 -1.29 61.37 42.59
CA ASP A 130 -2.61 62.00 42.62
C ASP A 130 -2.75 62.94 43.85
N GLN A 131 -2.31 62.44 45.01
CA GLN A 131 -2.37 63.22 46.24
C GLN A 131 -1.48 64.44 46.27
N ASN A 132 -0.25 64.26 45.77
CA ASN A 132 0.74 65.37 45.74
C ASN A 132 0.44 66.36 44.63
N PHE A 133 0.12 65.88 43.44
CA PHE A 133 -0.15 66.72 42.27
C PHE A 133 -1.40 67.56 42.52
N LYS A 134 -2.46 67.01 43.00
CA LYS A 134 -3.68 67.79 43.30
C LYS A 134 -3.41 68.92 44.28
N THR A 135 -2.66 68.61 45.31
CA THR A 135 -2.32 69.66 46.35
C THR A 135 -1.45 70.79 45.75
N GLN A 136 -0.44 70.43 44.99
CA GLN A 136 0.47 71.37 44.34
C GLN A 136 -0.21 72.19 43.27
N PHE A 137 -0.98 71.49 42.41
CA PHE A 137 -1.70 72.14 41.31
C PHE A 137 -2.70 73.16 41.84
N ASP A 138 -3.49 72.80 42.86
CA ASP A 138 -4.47 73.64 43.40
C ASP A 138 -3.87 74.96 43.98
N GLN A 139 -2.79 74.82 44.70
CA GLN A 139 -2.07 75.98 45.26
C GLN A 139 -1.43 76.85 44.18
N GLN A 140 -0.75 76.28 43.25
CA GLN A 140 -0.08 77.07 42.20
C GLN A 140 -1.07 77.64 41.19
N PHE A 141 -2.09 76.91 40.82
CA PHE A 141 -3.11 77.35 39.93
C PHE A 141 -3.92 78.49 40.48
N GLU A 142 -4.33 78.42 41.74
CA GLU A 142 -5.10 79.49 42.41
C GLU A 142 -4.29 80.77 42.44
N LEU A 143 -3.03 80.76 42.79
CA LEU A 143 -2.14 81.90 42.85
C LEU A 143 -1.94 82.53 41.48
N MET A 144 -1.63 81.69 40.45
CA MET A 144 -1.41 82.14 39.10
C MET A 144 -2.66 82.69 38.42
N PHE A 145 -3.77 81.92 38.62
CA PHE A 145 -5.06 82.34 38.06
C PHE A 145 -5.52 83.62 38.62
N LYS A 146 -5.45 83.79 39.95
CA LYS A 146 -5.84 85.03 40.62
C LYS A 146 -5.07 86.19 40.11
N THR A 147 -3.74 86.04 39.98
CA THR A 147 -2.90 87.18 39.51
C THR A 147 -3.27 87.57 38.09
N THR A 148 -3.46 86.62 37.20
CA THR A 148 -3.84 86.86 35.78
C THR A 148 -5.26 87.41 35.69
N PHE A 149 -6.19 86.79 36.41
CA PHE A 149 -7.61 87.25 36.44
C PHE A 149 -7.75 88.63 37.00
N ASP A 150 -7.09 88.93 38.07
CA ASP A 150 -7.15 90.26 38.68
C ASP A 150 -6.73 91.38 37.69
N GLN A 151 -5.66 91.12 36.93
CA GLN A 151 -5.18 92.08 35.95
C GLN A 151 -6.13 92.25 34.77
N GLN A 152 -6.64 91.16 34.25
CA GLN A 152 -7.59 91.16 33.15
C GLN A 152 -8.96 91.62 33.49
N PHE A 153 -9.48 91.28 34.68
CA PHE A 153 -10.78 91.73 35.13
C PHE A 153 -10.83 93.14 35.42
N ALA A 154 -9.81 93.69 36.08
CA ALA A 154 -9.76 95.16 36.46
C ALA A 154 -9.81 95.98 35.19
N SER A 155 -9.08 95.61 34.13
CA SER A 155 -9.14 96.38 32.88
C SER A 155 -10.44 96.23 32.14
N SER A 156 -10.98 95.04 32.01
CA SER A 156 -12.27 94.79 31.32
C SER A 156 -13.47 95.33 32.06
N PHE A 157 -13.42 95.31 33.41
CA PHE A 157 -14.50 95.94 34.22
C PHE A 157 -14.55 97.45 34.10
N ASP A 158 -13.41 98.15 34.10
CA ASP A 158 -13.35 99.55 33.85
C ASP A 158 -13.99 99.95 32.47
N GLU A 159 -13.73 99.21 31.44
CA GLU A 159 -14.36 99.43 30.15
C GLU A 159 -15.85 99.12 30.14
N GLN A 160 -16.28 97.94 30.72
CA GLN A 160 -17.67 97.65 30.80
C GLN A 160 -18.49 98.65 31.71
N PHE A 161 -17.97 98.98 32.86
CA PHE A 161 -18.58 99.96 33.70
C PHE A 161 -18.74 101.36 33.08
N SER A 162 -17.66 101.72 32.40
CA SER A 162 -17.70 103.01 31.65
C SER A 162 -18.76 102.95 30.53
N SER A 163 -18.87 101.81 29.83
CA SER A 163 -19.87 101.55 28.83
C SER A 163 -21.29 101.58 29.34
N GLN A 164 -21.53 100.89 30.50
CA GLN A 164 -22.82 100.89 31.16
C GLN A 164 -23.23 102.28 31.69
N VAL A 165 -22.30 103.10 32.27
CA VAL A 165 -22.55 104.45 32.65
C VAL A 165 -22.82 105.30 31.42
N LYS A 166 -22.16 105.11 30.32
CA LYS A 166 -22.44 105.77 29.03
C LYS A 166 -23.86 105.49 28.53
N GLN A 167 -24.26 104.18 28.60
CA GLN A 167 -25.57 103.70 28.21
C GLN A 167 -26.71 104.29 29.10
N ALA A 168 -26.47 104.32 30.42
CA ALA A 168 -27.39 104.94 31.38
C ALA A 168 -27.56 106.43 31.16
N LEU A 169 -26.49 107.13 30.82
CA LEU A 169 -26.53 108.51 30.48
C LEU A 169 -27.31 108.82 29.15
N MET A 170 -27.10 107.93 28.17
CA MET A 170 -27.88 107.96 26.91
C MET A 170 -29.38 107.64 27.11
N ALA A 171 -29.70 106.68 28.00
CA ALA A 171 -31.08 106.31 28.34
C ALA A 171 -31.82 107.44 29.15
N SER A 172 -31.10 108.39 29.81
CA SER A 172 -31.66 109.56 30.45
C SER A 172 -31.97 110.71 29.50
N GLY A 173 -31.82 110.49 28.14
CA GLY A 173 -32.21 111.45 27.18
C GLY A 173 -31.06 112.40 26.69
N LEU A 174 -29.84 112.16 27.08
CA LEU A 174 -28.63 112.93 26.63
C LEU A 174 -28.12 112.37 25.25
N ASP A 175 -27.71 113.28 24.35
CA ASP A 175 -27.08 112.90 23.09
C ASP A 175 -25.67 112.24 23.30
N GLU A 176 -25.17 111.48 22.38
CA GLU A 176 -23.96 110.69 22.49
C GLU A 176 -22.71 111.50 22.84
N LYS A 177 -22.64 112.70 22.25
CA LYS A 177 -21.53 113.67 22.47
C LYS A 177 -21.51 114.28 23.87
N THR A 178 -22.70 114.58 24.43
CA THR A 178 -22.86 115.11 25.81
C THR A 178 -22.66 113.97 26.85
N ALA A 179 -23.19 112.76 26.53
CA ALA A 179 -22.94 111.59 27.37
C ALA A 179 -21.48 111.19 27.48
N PHE A 180 -20.70 111.32 26.34
CA PHE A 180 -19.26 111.08 26.36
C PHE A 180 -18.50 112.13 27.14
N THR A 181 -18.91 113.45 27.18
CA THR A 181 -18.25 114.51 27.91
C THR A 181 -18.49 114.33 29.44
N MET A 182 -19.67 113.85 29.84
CA MET A 182 -20.05 113.57 31.27
C MET A 182 -19.57 112.25 31.84
N LEU A 183 -19.14 111.26 30.93
CA LEU A 183 -18.77 109.97 31.37
C LEU A 183 -17.62 109.97 32.34
N ALA A 184 -16.57 110.74 32.10
CA ALA A 184 -15.39 110.78 33.00
C ALA A 184 -15.73 111.33 34.37
N SER A 185 -16.63 112.31 34.51
CA SER A 185 -17.04 112.84 35.79
C SER A 185 -17.95 111.92 36.58
N GLN A 186 -18.89 111.27 35.92
CA GLN A 186 -19.78 110.16 36.50
C GLN A 186 -19.00 108.97 36.98
N VAL A 187 -18.08 108.45 36.19
CA VAL A 187 -17.21 107.40 36.58
C VAL A 187 -16.33 107.80 37.76
N THR A 188 -15.78 109.01 37.80
CA THR A 188 -15.01 109.49 38.91
C THR A 188 -15.89 109.68 40.16
N GLN A 189 -17.12 110.10 40.06
CA GLN A 189 -18.10 110.25 41.14
C GLN A 189 -18.45 108.85 41.70
N ALA A 190 -18.68 107.81 40.84
CA ALA A 190 -18.97 106.40 41.21
C ALA A 190 -17.74 105.75 41.92
N LYS A 191 -16.56 106.20 41.60
CA LYS A 191 -15.35 105.78 42.35
C LYS A 191 -15.21 106.41 43.72
N GLN A 192 -15.76 107.68 43.88
CA GLN A 192 -15.70 108.40 45.18
C GLN A 192 -16.85 107.97 46.16
N ASP A 193 -18.03 107.79 45.69
CA ASP A 193 -19.20 107.41 46.50
C ASP A 193 -19.25 105.83 46.83
N GLY A 194 -18.31 105.03 46.33
CA GLY A 194 -18.21 103.62 46.57
C GLY A 194 -19.11 102.73 45.73
N SER A 195 -19.92 103.26 44.81
CA SER A 195 -20.82 102.49 43.92
C SER A 195 -20.05 101.64 42.93
N TYR A 196 -18.91 102.20 42.41
CA TYR A 196 -17.98 101.55 41.53
C TYR A 196 -17.40 100.29 42.26
N GLN A 197 -16.89 100.44 43.50
CA GLN A 197 -16.29 99.38 44.28
C GLN A 197 -17.33 98.27 44.59
N LYS A 198 -18.52 98.64 44.90
CA LYS A 198 -19.59 97.68 45.20
C LYS A 198 -20.00 96.92 43.92
N ALA A 199 -20.07 97.60 42.79
CA ALA A 199 -20.34 96.91 41.53
C ALA A 199 -19.15 96.01 41.10
N TYR A 200 -17.92 96.53 41.35
CA TYR A 200 -16.72 95.79 41.07
C TYR A 200 -16.66 94.52 41.89
N ASP A 201 -16.87 94.52 43.19
CA ASP A 201 -16.80 93.41 44.08
C ASP A 201 -17.85 92.33 43.72
N GLN A 202 -19.09 92.79 43.38
CA GLN A 202 -20.13 91.86 42.95
C GLN A 202 -19.84 91.21 41.69
N ALA A 203 -19.41 91.93 40.65
CA ALA A 203 -19.05 91.40 39.36
C ALA A 203 -17.83 90.49 39.45
N TYR A 204 -16.84 90.92 40.23
CA TYR A 204 -15.63 90.14 40.48
C TYR A 204 -15.91 88.77 41.06
N GLN A 205 -16.69 88.73 42.16
CA GLN A 205 -16.99 87.47 42.83
C GLN A 205 -17.67 86.45 41.85
N SER A 206 -18.63 86.96 41.09
CA SER A 206 -19.38 86.11 40.16
C SER A 206 -18.51 85.63 39.04
N ALA A 207 -17.76 86.54 38.41
CA ALA A 207 -16.89 86.24 37.30
C ALA A 207 -15.67 85.37 37.66
N TYR A 208 -15.12 85.63 38.86
CA TYR A 208 -13.99 84.85 39.37
C TYR A 208 -14.32 83.39 39.53
N GLN A 209 -15.44 83.10 40.24
CA GLN A 209 -15.85 81.73 40.55
C GLN A 209 -16.13 80.94 39.26
N GLU A 210 -16.85 81.51 38.28
CA GLU A 210 -17.15 80.90 37.05
C GLU A 210 -15.88 80.66 36.21
N ALA A 211 -15.07 81.67 36.00
CA ALA A 211 -13.83 81.63 35.26
C ALA A 211 -12.77 80.71 35.89
N PHE A 212 -12.70 80.70 37.23
CA PHE A 212 -11.79 79.83 37.99
C PHE A 212 -12.15 78.37 37.85
N THR A 213 -13.44 78.04 38.00
CA THR A 213 -13.92 76.67 37.91
C THR A 213 -13.68 76.15 36.50
N LYS A 214 -13.99 76.93 35.44
CA LYS A 214 -13.78 76.54 34.09
C LYS A 214 -12.31 76.39 33.72
N ALA A 215 -11.49 77.40 34.02
CA ALA A 215 -10.05 77.37 33.70
C ALA A 215 -9.33 76.29 34.52
N LYS A 216 -9.75 76.04 35.74
CA LYS A 216 -9.19 74.92 36.53
C LYS A 216 -9.46 73.60 35.89
N GLN A 217 -10.69 73.28 35.44
CA GLN A 217 -11.03 72.09 34.79
C GLN A 217 -10.30 71.86 33.46
N GLU A 218 -10.24 72.95 32.63
CA GLU A 218 -9.55 72.89 31.34
C GLU A 218 -8.05 72.72 31.45
N ASN A 219 -7.40 73.22 32.47
CA ASN A 219 -5.96 73.14 32.68
C ASN A 219 -5.53 71.91 33.48
N TYR A 220 -6.41 71.33 34.33
CA TYR A 220 -6.07 70.23 35.22
C TYR A 220 -5.69 68.96 34.45
N ASP A 221 -6.52 68.56 33.50
CA ASP A 221 -6.33 67.29 32.78
C ASP A 221 -5.02 67.34 31.95
N SER A 222 -4.75 68.44 31.27
CA SER A 222 -3.50 68.61 30.49
C SER A 222 -2.27 68.69 31.37
N ALA A 223 -2.33 69.44 32.47
CA ALA A 223 -1.23 69.55 33.40
C ALA A 223 -0.97 68.25 34.13
N TYR A 224 -2.03 67.54 34.47
CA TYR A 224 -1.96 66.19 35.08
C TYR A 224 -1.26 65.20 34.16
N ALA A 225 -1.71 65.09 32.90
CA ALA A 225 -1.15 64.13 31.92
C ALA A 225 0.34 64.41 31.68
N SER A 226 0.73 65.66 31.49
CA SER A 226 2.13 66.01 31.31
C SER A 226 3.02 65.74 32.52
N ALA A 227 2.56 66.18 33.70
CA ALA A 227 3.29 66.00 34.95
C ALA A 227 3.36 64.48 35.37
N TYR A 228 2.26 63.73 35.09
CA TYR A 228 2.23 62.27 35.34
C TYR A 228 3.24 61.56 34.50
N THR A 229 3.24 61.81 33.17
CA THR A 229 4.17 61.13 32.25
C THR A 229 5.63 61.45 32.61
N GLU A 230 5.97 62.73 32.89
CA GLU A 230 7.32 63.13 33.28
C GLU A 230 7.77 62.52 34.61
N ALA A 231 6.91 62.55 35.61
CA ALA A 231 7.22 62.03 36.91
C ALA A 231 7.31 60.51 36.91
N TYR A 232 6.40 59.84 36.12
CA TYR A 232 6.41 58.40 35.93
C TYR A 232 7.70 57.92 35.27
N THR A 233 8.02 58.51 34.12
CA THR A 233 9.24 58.14 33.38
C THR A 233 10.53 58.36 34.20
N SER A 234 10.61 59.44 34.95
CA SER A 234 11.79 59.76 35.74
C SER A 234 11.93 58.87 37.00
N SER A 235 10.85 58.35 37.55
CA SER A 235 10.85 57.55 38.78
C SER A 235 10.87 56.06 38.51
N HIS A 236 10.25 55.64 37.40
CA HIS A 236 10.09 54.26 37.05
C HIS A 236 11.42 53.51 36.86
N ASP A 237 12.33 54.05 36.03
CA ASP A 237 13.60 53.40 35.72
C ASP A 237 14.49 53.21 36.90
N GLU A 238 14.53 54.18 37.82
CA GLU A 238 15.34 54.12 39.05
C GLU A 238 14.71 53.12 40.05
N ALA A 239 13.40 53.19 40.19
CA ALA A 239 12.66 52.26 41.05
C ALA A 239 12.74 50.84 40.56
N TYR A 240 12.57 50.63 39.19
CA TYR A 240 12.69 49.35 38.55
C TYR A 240 14.06 48.73 38.79
N LYS A 241 15.14 49.47 38.48
CA LYS A 241 16.50 49.00 38.68
C LYS A 241 16.75 48.58 40.14
N THR A 242 16.35 49.41 41.11
CA THR A 242 16.54 49.10 42.53
C THR A 242 15.76 47.87 42.95
N ALA A 243 14.49 47.75 42.53
CA ALA A 243 13.63 46.61 42.86
C ALA A 243 14.14 45.34 42.18
N TYR A 244 14.61 45.43 40.90
CA TYR A 244 15.18 44.27 40.19
C TYR A 244 16.44 43.78 40.85
N ASP A 245 17.38 44.71 41.16
CA ASP A 245 18.65 44.33 41.83
C ASP A 245 18.38 43.69 43.21
N GLU A 246 17.41 44.20 43.95
CA GLU A 246 16.99 43.63 45.25
C GLU A 246 16.34 42.24 45.07
N ALA A 247 15.40 42.07 44.12
CA ALA A 247 14.76 40.80 43.82
C ALA A 247 15.75 39.76 43.33
N PHE A 248 16.65 40.17 42.41
CA PHE A 248 17.71 39.31 41.87
C PHE A 248 18.67 38.84 42.97
N ASN A 249 19.15 39.71 43.83
CA ASN A 249 20.09 39.36 44.87
C ASN A 249 19.48 38.56 46.04
N SER A 250 18.20 38.72 46.30
CA SER A 250 17.52 38.08 47.45
C SER A 250 16.64 36.89 47.09
N GLY A 251 16.05 36.83 45.90
CA GLY A 251 15.03 35.87 45.54
C GLY A 251 15.30 35.02 44.32
N TYR A 252 16.21 35.46 43.41
CA TYR A 252 16.46 34.76 42.15
C TYR A 252 16.88 33.31 42.36
N GLN A 253 17.90 33.06 43.20
CA GLN A 253 18.38 31.70 43.42
C GLN A 253 17.33 30.78 44.04
N GLU A 254 16.51 31.29 44.94
CA GLU A 254 15.42 30.52 45.56
C GLU A 254 14.32 30.21 44.53
N ALA A 255 13.96 31.18 43.69
CA ALA A 255 12.99 30.98 42.60
C ALA A 255 13.55 29.98 41.56
N TYR A 256 14.81 30.12 41.19
CA TYR A 256 15.51 29.20 40.32
C TYR A 256 15.49 27.76 40.85
N ASP A 257 15.87 27.57 42.11
CA ASP A 257 15.94 26.26 42.73
C ASP A 257 14.54 25.61 42.86
N GLN A 258 13.50 26.42 43.15
CA GLN A 258 12.12 25.94 43.21
C GLN A 258 11.57 25.58 41.85
N ALA A 259 11.82 26.40 40.81
CA ALA A 259 11.40 26.14 39.44
C ALA A 259 12.17 24.94 38.87
N TRP A 260 13.50 24.88 39.06
CA TRP A 260 14.31 23.74 38.66
C TRP A 260 13.86 22.43 39.29
N LYS A 261 13.46 22.46 40.58
CA LYS A 261 12.93 21.29 41.23
C LYS A 261 11.65 20.76 40.60
N LYS A 262 10.74 21.64 40.16
CA LYS A 262 9.55 21.21 39.40
C LYS A 262 9.93 20.53 38.11
N VAL A 263 10.85 21.12 37.34
CA VAL A 263 11.34 20.52 36.09
C VAL A 263 11.99 19.16 36.37
N GLN A 264 12.74 19.02 37.48
CA GLN A 264 13.29 17.73 37.88
C GLN A 264 12.20 16.68 38.20
N ASP A 265 11.12 17.08 38.84
CA ASP A 265 9.99 16.18 39.12
C ASP A 265 9.31 15.76 37.81
N GLU A 266 9.08 16.66 36.86
CA GLU A 266 8.56 16.37 35.52
C GLU A 266 9.52 15.45 34.71
N VAL A 267 10.82 15.66 34.80
CA VAL A 267 11.84 14.78 34.21
C VAL A 267 11.77 13.38 34.78
N ASN A 268 11.60 13.26 36.12
CA ASN A 268 11.44 11.95 36.74
C ASN A 268 10.19 11.22 36.29
N ASP A 269 9.08 11.94 36.11
CA ASP A 269 7.84 11.35 35.62
C ASP A 269 8.00 10.87 34.16
N LYS A 270 8.57 11.70 33.27
CA LYS A 270 8.89 11.31 31.88
C LYS A 270 9.89 10.15 31.82
N TYR A 271 10.88 10.12 32.71
CA TYR A 271 11.82 9.01 32.81
C TYR A 271 11.10 7.69 33.13
N ASN A 272 10.24 7.71 34.13
CA ASN A 272 9.48 6.53 34.51
C ASN A 272 8.53 6.09 33.38
N GLU A 273 7.86 7.03 32.72
CA GLU A 273 7.00 6.76 31.56
C GLU A 273 7.79 6.15 30.38
N ALA A 274 9.01 6.66 30.11
CA ALA A 274 9.87 6.09 29.06
C ALA A 274 10.36 4.68 29.40
N ILE A 275 10.72 4.42 30.67
CA ILE A 275 11.12 3.08 31.14
C ILE A 275 9.94 2.10 30.98
N ASP A 276 8.75 2.48 31.38
CA ASP A 276 7.56 1.63 31.26
C ASP A 276 7.18 1.43 29.77
N LYS A 277 7.18 2.50 28.99
CA LYS A 277 6.79 2.46 27.57
C LYS A 277 7.72 1.61 26.72
N TYR A 278 9.02 1.70 26.94
CA TYR A 278 10.01 0.97 26.13
C TYR A 278 10.50 -0.32 26.79
N GLU A 279 9.89 -0.71 27.90
CA GLU A 279 10.20 -1.95 28.63
C GLU A 279 11.71 -2.14 28.89
N LEU A 280 12.42 -1.03 29.17
CA LEU A 280 13.88 -1.03 29.32
C LEU A 280 14.39 -1.79 30.55
N ASP A 281 13.50 -2.07 31.50
CA ASP A 281 13.78 -2.89 32.69
C ASP A 281 13.46 -4.37 32.51
N ASP A 282 13.05 -4.80 31.29
CA ASP A 282 12.79 -6.20 31.00
C ASP A 282 14.09 -7.02 31.20
N PRO A 283 14.08 -8.07 32.04
CA PRO A 283 15.26 -8.90 32.27
C PRO A 283 15.67 -9.72 31.04
N ASP A 284 14.77 -9.89 30.06
CA ASP A 284 15.03 -10.60 28.81
C ASP A 284 15.61 -9.69 27.72
N PHE A 285 15.67 -8.37 27.96
CA PHE A 285 16.28 -7.40 27.06
C PHE A 285 17.76 -7.68 26.83
N LYS A 286 18.15 -7.89 25.57
CA LYS A 286 19.51 -8.18 25.16
C LYS A 286 20.04 -7.13 24.19
N VAL A 287 21.20 -6.64 24.48
CA VAL A 287 21.93 -5.77 23.56
C VAL A 287 22.65 -6.62 22.51
N ASN A 288 22.32 -6.43 21.25
CA ASN A 288 22.99 -7.09 20.14
C ASN A 288 23.96 -6.12 19.48
N ALA A 289 25.23 -6.48 19.44
CA ALA A 289 26.25 -5.67 18.75
C ALA A 289 26.04 -5.74 17.23
N VAL A 290 26.07 -4.59 16.59
CA VAL A 290 25.94 -4.42 15.16
C VAL A 290 27.17 -3.70 14.58
N THR A 291 27.31 -3.70 13.28
CA THR A 291 28.20 -2.81 12.54
C THR A 291 27.33 -1.91 11.68
N VAL A 292 27.53 -0.61 11.77
CA VAL A 292 26.73 0.43 11.10
C VAL A 292 27.49 1.00 9.91
N TYR A 293 26.82 1.20 8.80
CA TYR A 293 27.37 1.70 7.56
C TYR A 293 26.57 2.90 7.07
N GLU A 294 27.25 3.93 6.56
CA GLU A 294 26.58 5.04 5.86
C GLU A 294 25.94 4.53 4.55
N ASN A 295 24.68 4.85 4.37
CA ASN A 295 23.91 4.51 3.17
C ASN A 295 23.08 5.72 2.73
N PHE A 296 23.72 6.88 2.61
CA PHE A 296 23.09 8.17 2.35
C PHE A 296 22.51 8.25 0.95
N PHE A 297 21.36 8.89 0.83
CA PHE A 297 20.70 9.11 -0.45
C PHE A 297 20.07 10.50 -0.53
N LYS A 298 19.69 10.86 -1.76
CA LYS A 298 18.90 12.06 -2.06
C LYS A 298 17.70 11.66 -2.93
N ASN A 299 16.52 12.19 -2.63
CA ASN A 299 15.33 12.02 -3.46
C ASN A 299 15.22 13.22 -4.42
N ALA A 300 14.93 12.96 -5.70
CA ALA A 300 14.80 13.99 -6.71
C ALA A 300 13.72 13.60 -7.75
N SER A 301 13.30 14.57 -8.54
CA SER A 301 12.51 14.29 -9.75
C SER A 301 13.42 13.81 -10.87
N GLU A 302 12.93 12.88 -11.68
CA GLU A 302 13.61 12.36 -12.85
C GLU A 302 12.93 12.85 -14.13
N LEU A 303 13.69 13.49 -15.02
CA LEU A 303 13.18 14.06 -16.27
C LEU A 303 14.03 13.56 -17.43
N ARG A 304 13.39 13.48 -18.61
CA ARG A 304 14.08 13.21 -19.87
C ARG A 304 14.84 14.44 -20.37
N ASP A 305 15.64 14.25 -21.40
CA ASP A 305 16.35 15.32 -22.08
C ASP A 305 15.40 16.43 -22.64
N ASP A 306 14.17 16.07 -22.97
CA ASP A 306 13.12 17.01 -23.39
C ASP A 306 12.33 17.63 -22.22
N GLN A 307 12.76 17.44 -20.97
CA GLN A 307 12.15 17.89 -19.73
C GLN A 307 10.78 17.25 -19.45
N SER A 308 10.41 16.18 -20.12
CA SER A 308 9.22 15.40 -19.75
C SER A 308 9.51 14.55 -18.52
N SER A 309 8.56 14.53 -17.57
CA SER A 309 8.71 13.75 -16.33
C SER A 309 8.74 12.26 -16.62
N ILE A 310 9.71 11.57 -16.03
CA ILE A 310 9.77 10.11 -15.93
C ILE A 310 9.12 9.70 -14.60
N GLY A 311 9.59 10.27 -13.48
CA GLY A 311 9.12 9.93 -12.15
C GLY A 311 9.97 10.55 -11.06
N ASN A 312 10.08 9.84 -9.93
CA ASN A 312 10.97 10.14 -8.84
C ASN A 312 12.16 9.19 -8.86
N ILE A 313 13.30 9.66 -8.39
CA ILE A 313 14.54 8.90 -8.33
C ILE A 313 15.21 9.06 -6.97
N ARG A 314 15.63 7.93 -6.40
CA ARG A 314 16.44 7.88 -5.19
C ARG A 314 17.88 7.60 -5.57
N VAL A 315 18.74 8.58 -5.31
CA VAL A 315 20.15 8.52 -5.71
C VAL A 315 21.01 8.23 -4.51
N TYR A 316 21.66 7.08 -4.53
CA TYR A 316 22.62 6.66 -3.51
C TYR A 316 24.03 7.11 -3.87
N LYS A 317 24.80 7.38 -2.85
CA LYS A 317 26.24 7.53 -2.94
C LYS A 317 26.89 6.16 -3.12
N GLN A 318 27.86 6.04 -4.05
CA GLN A 318 28.56 4.78 -4.29
C GLN A 318 29.28 4.30 -3.02
N THR A 319 29.10 3.04 -2.66
CA THR A 319 29.78 2.38 -1.54
C THR A 319 30.24 0.98 -1.94
N ASP A 320 31.31 0.49 -1.27
CA ASP A 320 31.81 -0.88 -1.38
C ASP A 320 31.53 -1.72 -0.12
N ASP A 321 30.83 -1.14 0.86
CA ASP A 321 30.72 -1.71 2.20
C ASP A 321 29.43 -2.46 2.44
N ILE A 322 28.29 -1.95 1.96
CA ILE A 322 26.96 -2.48 2.23
C ILE A 322 26.06 -2.29 1.01
N ASN A 323 25.04 -3.10 0.84
CA ASN A 323 24.00 -3.00 -0.19
C ASN A 323 24.52 -2.81 -1.61
N LEU A 324 25.50 -3.64 -2.00
CA LEU A 324 26.19 -3.48 -3.27
C LEU A 324 25.25 -3.72 -4.45
N ALA A 325 25.31 -2.83 -5.42
CA ALA A 325 24.58 -3.00 -6.68
C ALA A 325 25.26 -4.04 -7.58
N CYS A 326 24.44 -4.87 -8.25
CA CYS A 326 24.89 -5.79 -9.27
C CYS A 326 24.80 -5.10 -10.64
N LEU A 327 25.94 -5.00 -11.35
CA LEU A 327 25.97 -4.43 -12.68
C LEU A 327 25.32 -5.38 -13.70
N MET A 328 24.29 -4.90 -14.40
CA MET A 328 23.53 -5.64 -15.40
C MET A 328 24.02 -5.34 -16.83
N ASP A 329 24.37 -4.07 -17.10
CA ASP A 329 24.93 -3.61 -18.38
C ASP A 329 25.80 -2.36 -18.16
N GLY A 330 26.77 -2.10 -19.04
CA GLY A 330 27.61 -0.91 -18.97
C GLY A 330 28.72 -0.95 -17.91
N THR A 331 28.95 0.14 -17.22
CA THR A 331 30.00 0.32 -16.19
C THR A 331 29.49 1.12 -15.01
N PHE A 332 30.16 1.01 -13.85
CA PHE A 332 29.90 1.90 -12.71
C PHE A 332 30.36 3.33 -12.98
N PRO A 333 29.73 4.36 -12.36
CA PRO A 333 30.06 5.76 -12.54
C PRO A 333 31.44 6.08 -11.97
N THR A 334 32.23 6.86 -12.73
CA THR A 334 33.57 7.31 -12.35
C THR A 334 33.70 8.83 -12.36
N LYS A 335 32.77 9.51 -13.08
CA LYS A 335 32.78 10.98 -13.17
C LYS A 335 31.54 11.57 -12.51
N ALA A 336 31.59 12.83 -12.19
CA ALA A 336 30.53 13.55 -11.51
C ALA A 336 29.20 13.66 -12.28
N ASN A 337 29.24 13.52 -13.62
CA ASN A 337 28.05 13.53 -14.47
C ASN A 337 27.65 12.16 -14.97
N GLU A 338 28.14 11.09 -14.39
CA GLU A 338 27.80 9.70 -14.71
C GLU A 338 26.87 9.12 -13.65
N ILE A 339 25.85 8.38 -14.10
CA ILE A 339 24.88 7.72 -13.23
C ILE A 339 24.63 6.29 -13.72
N VAL A 340 24.35 5.39 -12.80
CA VAL A 340 23.74 4.09 -13.10
C VAL A 340 22.37 4.04 -12.49
N ILE A 341 21.41 3.51 -13.24
CA ILE A 341 19.99 3.45 -12.88
C ILE A 341 19.50 2.00 -12.82
N ASP A 342 18.37 1.77 -12.17
CA ASP A 342 17.81 0.43 -12.11
C ASP A 342 17.40 -0.08 -13.50
N ARG A 343 17.74 -1.34 -13.78
CA ARG A 343 17.43 -1.98 -15.06
C ARG A 343 15.94 -2.07 -15.35
N MET A 344 15.13 -2.39 -14.34
CA MET A 344 13.69 -2.55 -14.53
C MET A 344 13.03 -1.21 -14.83
N HIS A 345 13.40 -0.15 -14.10
CA HIS A 345 12.94 1.20 -14.39
C HIS A 345 13.39 1.65 -15.80
N ALA A 346 14.65 1.43 -16.15
CA ALA A 346 15.17 1.74 -17.48
C ALA A 346 14.38 1.07 -18.60
N ASP A 347 14.05 -0.23 -18.44
CA ASP A 347 13.23 -0.98 -19.42
C ASP A 347 11.81 -0.38 -19.52
N ASN A 348 11.17 -0.04 -18.40
CA ASN A 348 9.84 0.57 -18.36
C ASN A 348 9.82 1.98 -18.97
N ALA A 349 10.82 2.79 -18.65
CA ALA A 349 10.97 4.14 -19.17
C ALA A 349 11.58 4.18 -20.59
N ASN A 350 11.99 3.02 -21.15
CA ASN A 350 12.69 2.89 -22.42
C ASN A 350 13.99 3.73 -22.48
N LEU A 351 14.75 3.72 -21.37
CA LEU A 351 16.07 4.34 -21.24
C LEU A 351 17.18 3.32 -21.52
N LYS A 352 18.34 3.80 -21.97
CA LYS A 352 19.48 2.96 -22.35
C LYS A 352 20.79 3.57 -21.90
N VAL A 353 21.80 2.73 -21.79
CA VAL A 353 23.18 3.19 -21.60
C VAL A 353 23.57 4.15 -22.72
N GLY A 354 24.03 5.34 -22.34
CA GLY A 354 24.38 6.45 -23.23
C GLY A 354 23.33 7.56 -23.30
N ASP A 355 22.10 7.33 -22.80
CA ASP A 355 21.08 8.36 -22.74
C ASP A 355 21.40 9.36 -21.61
N THR A 356 20.85 10.57 -21.74
CA THR A 356 20.96 11.62 -20.73
C THR A 356 19.62 11.77 -20.02
N ILE A 357 19.66 11.88 -18.70
CA ILE A 357 18.50 12.21 -17.84
C ILE A 357 18.84 13.40 -16.96
N TYR A 358 17.81 14.08 -16.48
CA TYR A 358 17.94 15.13 -15.47
C TYR A 358 17.44 14.60 -14.14
N VAL A 359 18.28 14.73 -13.12
CA VAL A 359 17.97 14.38 -11.73
C VAL A 359 17.93 15.67 -10.93
N GLY A 360 16.72 16.09 -10.55
CA GLY A 360 16.52 17.43 -10.04
C GLY A 360 16.89 18.48 -11.08
N ASP A 361 17.90 19.29 -10.76
CA ASP A 361 18.43 20.38 -11.59
C ASP A 361 19.71 20.01 -12.37
N GLN A 362 20.20 18.76 -12.27
CA GLN A 362 21.47 18.31 -12.82
C GLN A 362 21.31 17.28 -13.95
N ASP A 363 22.12 17.41 -14.99
CA ASP A 363 22.22 16.44 -16.09
C ASP A 363 23.17 15.29 -15.75
N TYR A 364 22.75 14.05 -16.05
CA TYR A 364 23.58 12.86 -15.92
C TYR A 364 23.49 12.00 -17.16
N THR A 365 24.62 11.37 -17.53
CA THR A 365 24.70 10.35 -18.56
C THR A 365 24.57 8.97 -17.93
N ILE A 366 23.64 8.16 -18.41
CA ILE A 366 23.50 6.76 -17.97
C ILE A 366 24.69 5.96 -18.52
N VAL A 367 25.57 5.49 -17.62
CA VAL A 367 26.74 4.69 -18.02
C VAL A 367 26.58 3.21 -17.76
N GLY A 368 25.57 2.81 -17.02
CA GLY A 368 25.24 1.41 -16.78
C GLY A 368 23.85 1.22 -16.19
N LEU A 369 23.41 -0.03 -16.22
CA LEU A 369 22.18 -0.49 -15.61
C LEU A 369 22.53 -1.44 -14.46
N ILE A 370 21.82 -1.30 -13.34
CA ILE A 370 22.08 -2.06 -12.11
C ILE A 370 20.83 -2.76 -11.60
N SER A 371 21.03 -3.65 -10.65
CA SER A 371 20.04 -4.17 -9.74
C SER A 371 20.62 -4.10 -8.33
N TYR A 372 19.98 -3.36 -7.43
CA TYR A 372 20.40 -3.28 -6.03
C TYR A 372 20.00 -4.53 -5.26
N VAL A 373 20.85 -4.93 -4.30
CA VAL A 373 20.59 -6.12 -3.50
C VAL A 373 19.41 -5.95 -2.54
N ASN A 374 19.18 -4.72 -2.08
CA ASN A 374 18.07 -4.36 -1.18
C ASN A 374 16.83 -3.78 -1.90
N TYR A 375 16.85 -3.72 -3.23
CA TYR A 375 15.72 -3.29 -4.06
C TYR A 375 15.37 -4.36 -5.12
N ALA A 376 15.00 -5.56 -4.68
CA ALA A 376 14.43 -6.55 -5.59
C ALA A 376 13.10 -6.06 -6.21
N THR A 377 12.42 -5.14 -5.53
CA THR A 377 11.27 -4.37 -6.01
C THR A 377 11.44 -2.89 -5.68
N LEU A 378 11.03 -2.01 -6.59
CA LEU A 378 11.22 -0.56 -6.48
C LEU A 378 10.07 0.06 -5.64
N HIS A 379 10.09 -0.16 -4.33
CA HIS A 379 9.23 0.52 -3.38
C HIS A 379 9.81 1.90 -3.05
N GLU A 380 9.02 2.93 -3.23
CA GLU A 380 9.43 4.29 -2.85
C GLU A 380 9.40 4.46 -1.33
N LYS A 381 8.34 3.93 -0.69
CA LYS A 381 8.19 3.90 0.77
C LYS A 381 8.00 2.46 1.24
N THR A 382 8.46 2.15 2.43
CA THR A 382 8.28 0.84 3.07
C THR A 382 6.82 0.52 3.39
N THR A 383 6.01 1.56 3.54
CA THR A 383 4.56 1.46 3.75
C THR A 383 3.75 1.26 2.48
N ASP A 384 4.39 1.32 1.31
CA ASP A 384 3.70 1.09 0.04
C ASP A 384 3.25 -0.36 -0.09
N LEU A 385 1.97 -0.59 -0.36
CA LEU A 385 1.41 -1.92 -0.61
C LEU A 385 1.94 -2.56 -1.90
N MET A 386 2.46 -1.74 -2.82
CA MET A 386 3.00 -2.18 -4.10
C MET A 386 4.08 -1.22 -4.58
N PHE A 387 5.13 -1.78 -5.16
CA PHE A 387 6.21 -1.02 -5.80
C PHE A 387 5.72 -0.34 -7.11
N ASP A 388 6.44 0.70 -7.54
CA ASP A 388 6.16 1.43 -8.77
C ASP A 388 7.43 1.63 -9.61
N ALA A 389 7.84 0.58 -10.30
CA ALA A 389 9.00 0.66 -11.19
C ALA A 389 8.75 1.44 -12.50
N ILE A 390 7.55 2.01 -12.67
CA ILE A 390 7.21 2.88 -13.81
C ILE A 390 7.58 4.33 -13.48
N LYS A 391 7.37 4.74 -12.20
CA LYS A 391 7.51 6.12 -11.75
C LYS A 391 8.58 6.32 -10.68
N PHE A 392 9.15 5.25 -10.15
CA PHE A 392 10.20 5.32 -9.16
C PHE A 392 11.44 4.55 -9.62
N ASP A 393 12.59 5.17 -9.45
CA ASP A 393 13.92 4.64 -9.78
C ASP A 393 14.85 4.66 -8.58
N VAL A 394 15.83 3.77 -8.61
CA VAL A 394 16.92 3.73 -7.64
C VAL A 394 18.24 3.75 -8.39
N ALA A 395 19.06 4.75 -8.12
CA ALA A 395 20.27 5.04 -8.85
C ALA A 395 21.49 5.18 -7.95
N MET A 396 22.66 5.14 -8.55
CA MET A 396 23.94 5.36 -7.87
C MET A 396 24.83 6.27 -8.68
N VAL A 397 25.51 7.18 -7.97
CA VAL A 397 26.49 8.11 -8.53
C VAL A 397 27.79 8.06 -7.73
N SER A 398 28.89 8.55 -8.31
CA SER A 398 30.14 8.76 -7.57
C SER A 398 29.99 9.83 -6.48
N ASP A 399 30.90 9.91 -5.53
CA ASP A 399 30.93 10.96 -4.49
C ASP A 399 30.76 12.36 -5.10
N ALA A 400 31.56 12.66 -6.14
CA ALA A 400 31.47 13.94 -6.84
C ALA A 400 30.15 14.15 -7.58
N GLY A 401 29.48 13.08 -8.00
CA GLY A 401 28.15 13.14 -8.59
C GLY A 401 27.09 13.40 -7.54
N PHE A 402 27.21 12.82 -6.37
CA PHE A 402 26.31 13.03 -5.24
C PHE A 402 26.35 14.47 -4.72
N ASP A 403 27.56 15.05 -4.65
CA ASP A 403 27.76 16.44 -4.22
C ASP A 403 27.18 17.47 -5.20
N ARG A 404 26.97 17.11 -6.49
CA ARG A 404 26.32 18.00 -7.46
C ARG A 404 24.84 18.23 -7.20
N LEU A 405 24.17 17.28 -6.58
CA LEU A 405 22.73 17.36 -6.31
C LEU A 405 22.46 18.36 -5.19
N SER A 406 21.53 19.29 -5.43
CA SER A 406 21.15 20.35 -4.48
C SER A 406 20.14 19.88 -3.42
N GLN A 407 19.53 18.72 -3.62
CA GLN A 407 18.53 18.13 -2.74
C GLN A 407 19.09 17.78 -1.37
N ASN A 408 18.22 17.77 -0.35
CA ASN A 408 18.59 17.41 1.01
C ASN A 408 19.10 15.97 1.08
N VAL A 409 20.07 15.75 1.95
CA VAL A 409 20.63 14.43 2.22
C VAL A 409 19.74 13.74 3.24
N HIS A 410 19.35 12.53 2.93
CA HIS A 410 18.75 11.61 3.87
C HIS A 410 19.85 10.80 4.53
N TYR A 411 20.00 10.95 5.84
CA TYR A 411 21.06 10.31 6.62
C TYR A 411 20.63 8.90 7.03
N SER A 412 20.58 8.02 6.04
CA SER A 412 20.26 6.62 6.23
C SER A 412 21.48 5.81 6.62
N TYR A 413 21.35 4.94 7.59
CA TYR A 413 22.39 4.05 8.11
C TYR A 413 21.91 2.60 8.03
N ALA A 414 22.64 1.78 7.30
CA ALA A 414 22.38 0.35 7.24
C ALA A 414 23.18 -0.38 8.33
N TRP A 415 22.60 -1.40 8.93
CA TRP A 415 23.32 -2.21 9.93
C TRP A 415 23.43 -3.68 9.54
N LYS A 416 24.45 -4.34 10.12
CA LYS A 416 24.64 -5.79 10.10
C LYS A 416 24.81 -6.30 11.52
N TYR A 417 24.09 -7.35 11.88
CA TYR A 417 24.33 -8.03 13.14
C TYR A 417 25.71 -8.72 13.14
N ASN A 418 26.48 -8.55 14.18
CA ASN A 418 27.76 -9.26 14.33
C ASN A 418 27.56 -10.77 14.54
N THR A 419 26.37 -11.18 15.00
CA THR A 419 25.92 -12.56 15.06
C THR A 419 24.58 -12.65 14.34
N SER A 420 24.56 -13.36 13.20
CA SER A 420 23.34 -13.47 12.39
C SER A 420 22.25 -14.24 13.15
N PRO A 421 20.96 -13.83 13.06
CA PRO A 421 19.83 -14.55 13.61
C PRO A 421 19.69 -15.92 12.95
N VAL A 422 19.15 -16.90 13.68
CA VAL A 422 18.96 -18.28 13.20
C VAL A 422 17.67 -18.40 12.37
N ASP A 423 16.65 -17.65 12.75
CA ASP A 423 15.36 -17.62 12.08
C ASP A 423 14.70 -16.24 12.21
N GLU A 424 13.58 -16.05 11.54
CA GLU A 424 12.82 -14.78 11.51
C GLU A 424 12.29 -14.37 12.90
N SER A 425 11.96 -15.32 13.77
CA SER A 425 11.50 -15.01 15.13
C SER A 425 12.61 -14.44 15.98
N GLU A 426 13.83 -15.00 15.85
CA GLU A 426 15.02 -14.45 16.50
C GLU A 426 15.41 -13.10 15.92
N GLU A 427 15.27 -12.93 14.59
CA GLU A 427 15.51 -11.65 13.92
C GLU A 427 14.58 -10.54 14.44
N LYS A 428 13.29 -10.83 14.59
CA LYS A 428 12.31 -9.89 15.17
C LYS A 428 12.69 -9.50 16.59
N ALA A 429 13.00 -10.46 17.45
CA ALA A 429 13.41 -10.18 18.82
C ALA A 429 14.70 -9.36 18.90
N MET A 430 15.71 -9.69 18.07
CA MET A 430 16.95 -8.94 17.97
C MET A 430 16.72 -7.51 17.47
N SER A 431 15.80 -7.34 16.52
CA SER A 431 15.44 -6.03 15.97
C SER A 431 14.72 -5.16 16.99
N ASP A 432 13.80 -5.71 17.75
CA ASP A 432 13.07 -4.98 18.79
C ASP A 432 14.04 -4.52 19.90
N ASP A 433 14.92 -5.40 20.34
CA ASP A 433 15.97 -5.05 21.31
C ASP A 433 16.94 -4.00 20.79
N PHE A 434 17.31 -4.11 19.52
CA PHE A 434 18.18 -3.12 18.86
C PHE A 434 17.50 -1.77 18.72
N MET A 435 16.23 -1.73 18.32
CA MET A 435 15.45 -0.50 18.22
C MET A 435 15.36 0.21 19.58
N LYS A 436 15.03 -0.53 20.65
CA LYS A 436 14.97 0.02 22.02
C LYS A 436 16.32 0.61 22.45
N ALA A 437 17.42 -0.13 22.23
CA ALA A 437 18.76 0.35 22.54
C ALA A 437 19.12 1.59 21.71
N MET A 438 18.82 1.60 20.43
CA MET A 438 19.10 2.70 19.51
C MET A 438 18.29 3.94 19.86
N LEU A 439 16.99 3.83 20.12
CA LEU A 439 16.15 4.96 20.53
C LEU A 439 16.72 5.64 21.77
N THR A 440 17.19 4.85 22.74
CA THR A 440 17.87 5.37 23.94
C THR A 440 19.09 6.21 23.56
N GLN A 441 19.93 5.73 22.63
CA GLN A 441 21.14 6.44 22.20
C GLN A 441 20.83 7.69 21.39
N VAL A 442 19.86 7.60 20.46
CA VAL A 442 19.43 8.70 19.60
C VAL A 442 18.86 9.85 20.43
N VAL A 443 17.98 9.55 21.37
CA VAL A 443 17.38 10.54 22.27
C VAL A 443 18.48 11.23 23.12
N VAL A 444 19.49 10.49 23.59
CA VAL A 444 20.61 11.07 24.33
C VAL A 444 21.43 12.05 23.50
N SER A 445 21.60 11.77 22.21
CA SER A 445 22.43 12.57 21.31
C SER A 445 21.71 13.77 20.70
N ASP A 446 20.48 14.08 21.14
CA ASP A 446 19.64 15.17 20.60
C ASP A 446 19.37 15.00 19.09
N GLN A 447 19.29 13.74 18.66
CA GLN A 447 18.93 13.33 17.30
C GLN A 447 17.45 12.91 17.26
N GLU A 448 16.88 12.96 16.08
CA GLU A 448 15.53 12.47 15.80
C GLU A 448 15.60 11.28 14.86
N LEU A 449 14.90 10.20 15.20
CA LEU A 449 14.78 9.02 14.35
C LEU A 449 13.61 9.24 13.39
N GLU A 450 13.91 9.31 12.09
CA GLU A 450 12.88 9.52 11.05
C GLU A 450 12.32 8.21 10.53
N ASP A 451 13.14 7.15 10.42
CA ASP A 451 12.69 5.84 9.96
C ASP A 451 13.50 4.71 10.60
N TYR A 452 12.87 3.54 10.77
CA TYR A 452 13.50 2.31 11.24
C TYR A 452 12.91 1.11 10.53
N VAL A 453 13.69 0.46 9.68
CA VAL A 453 13.23 -0.63 8.82
C VAL A 453 14.14 -1.84 8.96
N PRO A 454 13.75 -2.85 9.75
CA PRO A 454 14.46 -4.13 9.79
C PRO A 454 14.28 -4.90 8.48
N ASN A 455 15.25 -5.77 8.17
CA ASN A 455 15.26 -6.52 6.92
C ASN A 455 13.96 -7.31 6.71
N TYR A 456 13.47 -8.05 7.73
CA TYR A 456 12.26 -8.85 7.62
C TYR A 456 10.98 -8.04 7.30
N ALA A 457 10.96 -6.75 7.65
CA ALA A 457 9.83 -5.85 7.41
C ALA A 457 9.97 -5.05 6.11
N ASN A 458 11.10 -5.16 5.39
CA ASN A 458 11.35 -4.39 4.18
C ASN A 458 10.77 -5.07 2.93
N PRO A 459 9.64 -4.57 2.38
CA PRO A 459 9.01 -5.17 1.22
C PRO A 459 9.90 -5.08 -0.04
N ALA A 460 10.76 -4.08 -0.16
CA ALA A 460 11.68 -3.96 -1.30
C ALA A 460 12.63 -5.16 -1.41
N ILE A 461 12.96 -5.81 -0.29
CA ILE A 461 13.84 -6.97 -0.23
C ILE A 461 13.08 -8.30 -0.42
N HIS A 462 11.89 -8.43 0.19
CA HIS A 462 11.21 -9.73 0.33
C HIS A 462 10.11 -9.97 -0.68
N PHE A 463 9.40 -8.95 -1.14
CA PHE A 463 8.22 -9.08 -2.00
C PHE A 463 8.48 -9.99 -3.22
N ALA A 464 9.60 -9.81 -3.94
CA ALA A 464 9.92 -10.62 -5.10
C ALA A 464 10.16 -12.09 -4.76
N THR A 465 10.87 -12.39 -3.65
CA THR A 465 11.15 -13.76 -3.23
C THR A 465 9.90 -14.48 -2.73
N ASP A 466 9.02 -13.79 -2.05
CA ASP A 466 7.77 -14.32 -1.51
C ASP A 466 6.78 -14.64 -2.64
N ASP A 467 6.67 -13.73 -3.62
CA ASP A 467 5.84 -13.94 -4.80
C ASP A 467 6.34 -15.11 -5.65
N ILE A 468 7.65 -15.19 -5.95
CA ILE A 468 8.25 -16.33 -6.66
C ILE A 468 8.03 -17.63 -5.87
N GLY A 469 8.13 -17.60 -4.54
CA GLY A 469 7.84 -18.73 -3.66
C GLY A 469 6.38 -19.17 -3.75
N SER A 470 5.46 -18.24 -3.71
CA SER A 470 4.01 -18.46 -3.84
C SER A 470 3.66 -19.02 -5.22
N ASP A 471 4.26 -18.50 -6.28
CA ASP A 471 4.11 -19.01 -7.64
C ASP A 471 4.59 -20.46 -7.76
N LYS A 472 5.68 -20.83 -7.09
CA LYS A 472 6.16 -22.21 -7.02
C LYS A 472 5.14 -23.12 -6.34
N ALA A 473 4.52 -22.69 -5.26
CA ALA A 473 3.47 -23.44 -4.57
C ALA A 473 2.22 -23.60 -5.44
N MET A 474 1.76 -22.52 -6.08
CA MET A 474 0.62 -22.52 -7.00
C MET A 474 0.88 -23.43 -8.22
N GLY A 475 2.09 -23.40 -8.78
CA GLY A 475 2.52 -24.31 -9.83
C GLY A 475 2.43 -25.78 -9.42
N GLY A 476 2.69 -26.10 -8.14
CA GLY A 476 2.51 -27.42 -7.57
C GLY A 476 1.05 -27.89 -7.62
N VAL A 477 0.12 -27.06 -7.17
CA VAL A 477 -1.32 -27.37 -7.23
C VAL A 477 -1.80 -27.57 -8.67
N LEU A 478 -1.35 -26.71 -9.59
CA LEU A 478 -1.68 -26.84 -11.02
C LEU A 478 -1.15 -28.17 -11.57
N LEU A 479 0.07 -28.56 -11.22
CA LEU A 479 0.65 -29.85 -11.62
C LEU A 479 -0.18 -31.01 -11.09
N ASP A 480 -0.61 -31.02 -9.84
CA ASP A 480 -1.41 -32.08 -9.25
C ASP A 480 -2.75 -32.25 -9.98
N ILE A 481 -3.42 -31.16 -10.31
CA ILE A 481 -4.63 -31.17 -11.14
C ILE A 481 -4.36 -31.80 -12.50
N LEU A 482 -3.30 -31.39 -13.18
CA LEU A 482 -2.92 -31.91 -14.48
C LEU A 482 -2.55 -33.40 -14.43
N ILE A 483 -1.87 -33.86 -13.37
CA ILE A 483 -1.54 -35.25 -13.14
C ILE A 483 -2.81 -36.12 -12.99
N VAL A 484 -3.81 -35.62 -12.25
CA VAL A 484 -5.10 -36.31 -12.10
C VAL A 484 -5.82 -36.46 -13.47
N ILE A 485 -5.83 -35.41 -14.27
CA ILE A 485 -6.41 -35.41 -15.62
C ILE A 485 -5.69 -36.42 -16.50
N ILE A 486 -4.37 -36.39 -16.50
CA ILE A 486 -3.51 -37.31 -17.26
C ILE A 486 -3.81 -38.76 -16.86
N ALA A 487 -3.82 -39.07 -15.56
CA ALA A 487 -4.10 -40.40 -15.04
C ALA A 487 -5.48 -40.90 -15.52
N PHE A 488 -6.47 -40.02 -15.49
CA PHE A 488 -7.81 -40.36 -15.93
C PHE A 488 -7.90 -40.61 -17.44
N ILE A 489 -7.31 -39.74 -18.26
CA ILE A 489 -7.26 -39.88 -19.73
C ILE A 489 -6.60 -41.20 -20.12
N PHE A 490 -5.48 -41.55 -19.47
CA PHE A 490 -4.80 -42.81 -19.77
C PHE A 490 -5.56 -44.02 -19.30
N GLY A 491 -6.17 -44.00 -18.13
CA GLY A 491 -7.03 -45.07 -17.65
C GLY A 491 -8.14 -45.42 -18.65
N VAL A 492 -8.80 -44.39 -19.20
CA VAL A 492 -9.81 -44.57 -20.24
C VAL A 492 -9.21 -45.05 -21.57
N THR A 493 -8.10 -44.47 -21.97
CA THR A 493 -7.44 -44.83 -23.23
C THR A 493 -6.98 -46.29 -23.26
N ILE A 494 -6.36 -46.78 -22.17
CA ILE A 494 -5.91 -48.17 -22.09
C ILE A 494 -7.11 -49.13 -21.99
N SER A 495 -8.16 -48.75 -21.23
CA SER A 495 -9.39 -49.55 -21.17
C SER A 495 -10.01 -49.74 -22.56
N ASN A 496 -10.11 -48.67 -23.34
CA ASN A 496 -10.61 -48.75 -24.72
C ASN A 496 -9.71 -49.54 -25.67
N THR A 497 -8.38 -49.45 -25.48
CA THR A 497 -7.42 -50.26 -26.27
C THR A 497 -7.60 -51.73 -26.00
N ILE A 498 -7.77 -52.14 -24.72
CA ILE A 498 -8.01 -53.56 -24.35
C ILE A 498 -9.33 -54.03 -24.92
N VAL A 499 -10.39 -53.26 -24.93
CA VAL A 499 -11.69 -53.61 -25.53
C VAL A 499 -11.56 -53.74 -27.03
N LYS A 500 -10.83 -52.85 -27.73
CA LYS A 500 -10.60 -52.92 -29.17
C LYS A 500 -9.82 -54.19 -29.57
N GLU A 501 -8.82 -54.56 -28.78
CA GLU A 501 -7.96 -55.73 -29.01
C GLU A 501 -8.47 -56.99 -28.31
N ALA A 502 -9.71 -57.01 -27.84
CA ALA A 502 -10.27 -58.14 -27.08
C ALA A 502 -10.11 -59.48 -27.79
N SER A 503 -10.42 -59.56 -29.09
CA SER A 503 -10.26 -60.79 -29.89
C SER A 503 -8.80 -61.27 -29.93
N THR A 504 -7.86 -60.36 -30.15
CA THR A 504 -6.40 -60.64 -30.13
C THR A 504 -5.96 -61.15 -28.75
N ILE A 505 -6.41 -60.47 -27.67
CA ILE A 505 -6.10 -60.87 -26.27
C ILE A 505 -6.70 -62.25 -25.99
N GLY A 506 -7.94 -62.49 -26.41
CA GLY A 506 -8.60 -63.77 -26.28
C GLY A 506 -7.83 -64.90 -26.96
N THR A 507 -7.43 -64.66 -28.21
CA THR A 507 -6.62 -65.64 -28.99
C THR A 507 -5.23 -65.90 -28.36
N LEU A 508 -4.51 -64.88 -27.95
CA LEU A 508 -3.22 -65.00 -27.28
C LEU A 508 -3.37 -65.79 -25.95
N ARG A 509 -4.39 -65.49 -25.22
CA ARG A 509 -4.67 -66.27 -23.99
C ARG A 509 -5.07 -67.71 -24.27
N ALA A 510 -5.81 -68.00 -25.34
CA ALA A 510 -6.12 -69.36 -25.76
C ALA A 510 -4.87 -70.11 -26.24
N LEU A 511 -3.91 -69.39 -26.84
CA LEU A 511 -2.61 -69.92 -27.22
C LEU A 511 -1.60 -70.16 -26.05
N GLY A 512 -2.02 -69.83 -24.79
CA GLY A 512 -1.20 -70.17 -23.63
C GLY A 512 -0.43 -68.94 -23.04
N TYR A 513 -0.58 -67.72 -23.58
CA TYR A 513 0.04 -66.55 -22.95
C TYR A 513 -0.56 -66.25 -21.57
N THR A 514 0.28 -66.02 -20.60
CA THR A 514 -0.11 -65.69 -19.23
C THR A 514 -0.66 -64.31 -19.06
N LYS A 515 -1.51 -64.13 -18.05
CA LYS A 515 -2.00 -62.76 -17.70
C LYS A 515 -0.85 -61.81 -17.45
N LYS A 516 0.24 -62.25 -16.78
CA LYS A 516 1.41 -61.43 -16.47
C LYS A 516 2.14 -60.94 -17.76
N GLU A 517 2.24 -61.76 -18.76
CA GLU A 517 2.90 -61.39 -20.06
C GLU A 517 2.07 -60.33 -20.79
N LEU A 518 0.74 -60.48 -20.82
CA LEU A 518 -0.15 -59.51 -21.46
C LEU A 518 -0.21 -58.21 -20.65
N VAL A 519 -0.27 -58.27 -19.30
CA VAL A 519 -0.16 -57.06 -18.49
C VAL A 519 1.13 -56.31 -18.76
N LYS A 520 2.28 -57.03 -18.81
CA LYS A 520 3.58 -56.41 -19.13
C LYS A 520 3.59 -55.78 -20.49
N HIS A 521 2.99 -56.43 -21.50
CA HIS A 521 2.93 -55.91 -22.89
C HIS A 521 2.10 -54.61 -22.96
N TYR A 522 0.85 -54.65 -22.45
CA TYR A 522 -0.04 -53.48 -22.58
C TYR A 522 0.35 -52.33 -21.62
N LEU A 523 1.09 -52.59 -20.55
CA LEU A 523 1.62 -51.61 -19.66
C LEU A 523 2.84 -50.89 -20.23
N SER A 524 3.64 -51.57 -21.06
CA SER A 524 4.91 -51.01 -21.54
C SER A 524 4.73 -49.77 -22.43
N MET A 525 3.70 -49.72 -23.27
CA MET A 525 3.48 -48.60 -24.19
C MET A 525 3.13 -47.27 -23.50
N PRO A 526 2.11 -47.22 -22.61
CA PRO A 526 1.80 -45.99 -21.87
C PRO A 526 2.99 -45.46 -21.05
N VAL A 527 3.73 -46.37 -20.38
CA VAL A 527 4.92 -46.00 -19.58
C VAL A 527 6.04 -45.46 -20.46
N ILE A 528 6.35 -46.11 -21.62
CA ILE A 528 7.38 -45.62 -22.53
C ILE A 528 7.00 -44.24 -23.12
N VAL A 529 5.74 -44.05 -23.52
CA VAL A 529 5.27 -42.80 -24.09
C VAL A 529 5.35 -41.69 -23.02
N THR A 530 4.92 -41.97 -21.80
CA THR A 530 5.00 -40.98 -20.68
C THR A 530 6.45 -40.64 -20.37
N PHE A 531 7.33 -41.63 -20.30
CA PHE A 531 8.76 -41.40 -20.01
C PHE A 531 9.44 -40.58 -21.10
N VAL A 532 9.22 -40.89 -22.39
CA VAL A 532 9.75 -40.14 -23.52
C VAL A 532 9.17 -38.71 -23.52
N SER A 533 7.86 -38.58 -23.26
CA SER A 533 7.21 -37.26 -23.17
C SER A 533 7.76 -36.43 -22.01
N ALA A 534 8.07 -37.06 -20.88
CA ALA A 534 8.66 -36.38 -19.74
C ALA A 534 10.07 -35.85 -20.04
N ILE A 535 10.88 -36.67 -20.73
CA ILE A 535 12.22 -36.22 -21.17
C ILE A 535 12.11 -35.03 -22.11
N ILE A 536 11.26 -35.10 -23.15
CA ILE A 536 11.09 -34.03 -24.13
C ILE A 536 10.47 -32.79 -23.45
N GLY A 537 9.48 -33.00 -22.58
CA GLY A 537 8.84 -31.94 -21.82
C GLY A 537 9.84 -31.22 -20.91
N ASN A 538 10.66 -31.94 -20.15
CA ASN A 538 11.72 -31.31 -19.35
C ASN A 538 12.76 -30.60 -20.22
N LEU A 539 13.15 -31.15 -21.38
CA LEU A 539 14.06 -30.45 -22.28
C LEU A 539 13.47 -29.09 -22.73
N LEU A 540 12.18 -29.06 -23.07
CA LEU A 540 11.47 -27.80 -23.37
C LEU A 540 11.33 -26.92 -22.15
N GLY A 541 11.10 -27.51 -20.99
CA GLY A 541 11.01 -26.78 -19.70
C GLY A 541 12.31 -26.04 -19.39
N TYR A 542 13.44 -26.72 -19.50
CA TYR A 542 14.77 -26.15 -19.23
C TYR A 542 15.28 -25.18 -20.31
N THR A 543 14.63 -25.12 -21.48
CA THR A 543 15.03 -24.24 -22.59
C THR A 543 13.99 -23.13 -22.81
N VAL A 544 12.92 -23.42 -23.50
CA VAL A 544 11.93 -22.44 -23.98
C VAL A 544 10.98 -21.98 -22.88
N CYS A 545 10.38 -22.94 -22.14
CA CYS A 545 9.32 -22.58 -21.17
C CYS A 545 9.89 -21.82 -19.96
N LYS A 546 11.09 -22.17 -19.51
CA LYS A 546 11.81 -21.45 -18.47
C LYS A 546 12.01 -19.97 -18.86
N ASP A 547 12.45 -19.71 -20.10
CA ASP A 547 12.75 -18.35 -20.54
C ASP A 547 11.49 -17.46 -20.57
N VAL A 548 10.32 -18.04 -20.86
CA VAL A 548 9.04 -17.33 -20.78
C VAL A 548 8.72 -16.90 -19.33
N VAL A 549 8.91 -17.80 -18.36
CA VAL A 549 8.65 -17.50 -16.94
C VAL A 549 9.69 -16.51 -16.39
N VAL A 550 10.96 -16.72 -16.74
CA VAL A 550 12.05 -15.81 -16.36
C VAL A 550 11.81 -14.39 -16.90
N SER A 551 11.36 -14.29 -18.16
CA SER A 551 11.01 -12.99 -18.75
C SER A 551 9.89 -12.29 -17.96
N MET A 552 8.91 -13.03 -17.44
CA MET A 552 7.89 -12.48 -16.57
C MET A 552 8.51 -11.87 -15.30
N TYR A 553 9.38 -12.62 -14.62
CA TYR A 553 10.01 -12.12 -13.39
C TYR A 553 10.95 -10.93 -13.63
N TYR A 554 11.70 -10.93 -14.75
CA TYR A 554 12.52 -9.76 -15.11
C TYR A 554 11.69 -8.53 -15.48
N ASN A 555 10.49 -8.70 -16.01
CA ASN A 555 9.57 -7.60 -16.26
C ASN A 555 8.84 -7.13 -14.98
N SER A 556 8.83 -7.97 -13.93
CA SER A 556 8.15 -7.68 -12.67
C SER A 556 9.09 -7.14 -11.61
N TYR A 557 10.37 -7.55 -11.62
CA TYR A 557 11.31 -7.32 -10.51
C TYR A 557 12.70 -6.92 -10.99
N SER A 558 13.39 -6.14 -10.16
CA SER A 558 14.80 -5.81 -10.33
C SER A 558 15.68 -6.94 -9.79
N LEU A 559 15.92 -7.96 -10.62
CA LEU A 559 16.61 -9.18 -10.21
C LEU A 559 18.03 -9.24 -10.80
N PRO A 560 18.98 -9.85 -10.08
CA PRO A 560 20.33 -10.05 -10.56
C PRO A 560 20.38 -11.07 -11.72
N PRO A 561 21.49 -11.17 -12.47
CA PRO A 561 21.67 -12.21 -13.49
C PRO A 561 21.55 -13.60 -12.87
N TYR A 562 20.85 -14.50 -13.56
CA TYR A 562 20.66 -15.85 -13.06
C TYR A 562 21.40 -16.90 -13.90
N THR A 563 21.70 -18.03 -13.27
CA THR A 563 22.17 -19.22 -13.92
C THR A 563 21.14 -20.33 -13.80
N THR A 564 20.89 -21.05 -14.92
CA THR A 564 19.95 -22.17 -14.88
C THR A 564 20.54 -23.31 -14.07
N ILE A 565 19.89 -23.70 -12.99
CA ILE A 565 20.33 -24.79 -12.12
C ILE A 565 19.51 -26.04 -12.35
N TRP A 566 20.09 -27.21 -12.00
CA TRP A 566 19.35 -28.45 -11.99
C TRP A 566 18.43 -28.51 -10.77
N ASN A 567 17.11 -28.58 -11.04
CA ASN A 567 16.11 -28.71 -9.98
C ASN A 567 15.66 -30.16 -9.81
N MET A 568 16.04 -30.79 -8.69
CA MET A 568 15.68 -32.17 -8.39
C MET A 568 14.17 -32.33 -8.09
N ASP A 569 13.56 -31.33 -7.46
CA ASP A 569 12.12 -31.34 -7.17
C ASP A 569 11.31 -31.29 -8.46
N ALA A 570 11.69 -30.41 -9.40
CA ALA A 570 11.12 -30.39 -10.75
C ALA A 570 11.23 -31.77 -11.43
N PHE A 571 12.40 -32.41 -11.38
CA PHE A 571 12.60 -33.72 -11.99
C PHE A 571 11.71 -34.80 -11.35
N ILE A 572 11.61 -34.81 -10.03
CA ILE A 572 10.75 -35.78 -9.31
C ILE A 572 9.29 -35.54 -9.70
N LYS A 573 8.80 -34.32 -9.58
CA LYS A 573 7.40 -33.94 -9.82
C LYS A 573 6.98 -34.07 -11.28
N THR A 574 7.84 -33.75 -12.22
CA THR A 574 7.50 -33.74 -13.66
C THR A 574 7.89 -35.04 -14.40
N THR A 575 8.75 -35.88 -13.80
CA THR A 575 9.19 -37.14 -14.43
C THR A 575 8.81 -38.34 -13.62
N LEU A 576 9.29 -38.47 -12.37
CA LEU A 576 9.09 -39.66 -11.58
C LEU A 576 7.63 -39.88 -11.19
N ILE A 577 6.96 -38.85 -10.67
CA ILE A 577 5.57 -38.93 -10.24
C ILE A 577 4.63 -39.24 -11.41
N PRO A 578 4.65 -38.53 -12.56
CA PRO A 578 3.81 -38.88 -13.71
C PRO A 578 4.05 -40.29 -14.24
N VAL A 579 5.29 -40.73 -14.37
CA VAL A 579 5.63 -42.05 -14.84
C VAL A 579 5.14 -43.13 -13.86
N PHE A 580 5.35 -42.94 -12.54
CA PHE A 580 4.89 -43.84 -11.50
C PHE A 580 3.35 -43.89 -11.45
N LEU A 581 2.69 -42.78 -11.46
CA LEU A 581 1.22 -42.71 -11.46
C LEU A 581 0.63 -43.40 -12.70
N MET A 582 1.23 -43.15 -13.87
CA MET A 582 0.87 -43.82 -15.11
C MET A 582 1.04 -45.31 -15.04
N PHE A 583 2.13 -45.78 -14.47
CA PHE A 583 2.37 -47.19 -14.21
C PHE A 583 1.27 -47.79 -13.32
N VAL A 584 0.97 -47.13 -12.18
CA VAL A 584 -0.03 -47.64 -11.21
C VAL A 584 -1.44 -47.66 -11.80
N VAL A 585 -1.89 -46.51 -12.39
CA VAL A 585 -3.24 -46.41 -12.94
C VAL A 585 -3.46 -47.44 -14.08
N ASN A 586 -2.52 -47.52 -15.02
CA ASN A 586 -2.64 -48.48 -16.09
C ASN A 586 -2.55 -49.92 -15.59
N LEU A 587 -1.68 -50.22 -14.63
CA LEU A 587 -1.59 -51.52 -14.00
C LEU A 587 -2.94 -51.95 -13.40
N ILE A 588 -3.55 -51.09 -12.61
CA ILE A 588 -4.87 -51.34 -11.98
C ILE A 588 -5.93 -51.64 -13.07
N VAL A 589 -6.02 -50.76 -14.10
CA VAL A 589 -6.99 -50.93 -15.17
C VAL A 589 -6.75 -52.24 -15.95
N ILE A 590 -5.51 -52.50 -16.37
CA ILE A 590 -5.17 -53.69 -17.16
C ILE A 590 -5.40 -54.95 -16.35
N VAL A 591 -4.95 -55.03 -15.07
CA VAL A 591 -5.17 -56.18 -14.19
C VAL A 591 -6.65 -56.48 -13.99
N ARG A 592 -7.46 -55.42 -13.78
CA ARG A 592 -8.92 -55.53 -13.64
C ARG A 592 -9.54 -56.08 -14.92
N MET A 593 -9.14 -55.57 -16.08
CA MET A 593 -9.65 -56.06 -17.38
C MET A 593 -9.20 -57.52 -17.67
N MET A 594 -7.96 -57.90 -17.34
CA MET A 594 -7.42 -59.27 -17.53
C MET A 594 -8.04 -60.34 -16.59
N LYS A 595 -8.95 -59.96 -15.67
CA LYS A 595 -9.76 -60.93 -14.89
C LYS A 595 -10.75 -61.69 -15.75
N HIS A 596 -11.18 -61.13 -16.93
CA HIS A 596 -12.09 -61.78 -17.88
C HIS A 596 -11.50 -63.08 -18.44
N THR A 597 -12.35 -64.05 -18.77
CA THR A 597 -11.95 -65.33 -19.39
C THR A 597 -11.58 -65.15 -20.85
N PRO A 598 -10.73 -66.05 -21.46
CA PRO A 598 -10.45 -66.01 -22.90
C PRO A 598 -11.72 -66.02 -23.77
N LEU A 599 -12.75 -66.81 -23.38
CA LEU A 599 -14.02 -66.81 -24.11
C LEU A 599 -14.78 -65.49 -24.06
N GLN A 600 -14.74 -64.76 -22.90
CA GLN A 600 -15.35 -63.43 -22.80
C GLN A 600 -14.63 -62.42 -23.71
N PHE A 601 -13.29 -62.50 -23.79
CA PHE A 601 -12.52 -61.67 -24.73
C PHE A 601 -12.85 -61.95 -26.20
N LEU A 602 -12.95 -63.24 -26.60
CA LEU A 602 -13.30 -63.66 -27.94
C LEU A 602 -14.74 -63.27 -28.33
N ARG A 603 -15.65 -63.28 -27.36
CA ARG A 603 -17.04 -62.84 -27.57
C ARG A 603 -17.28 -61.40 -27.40
N HIS A 604 -16.25 -60.56 -27.15
CA HIS A 604 -16.37 -59.14 -26.76
C HIS A 604 -17.29 -58.90 -25.58
N ASP A 605 -17.52 -59.89 -24.68
CA ASP A 605 -18.39 -59.82 -23.53
C ASP A 605 -17.62 -59.36 -22.26
N LEU A 606 -17.04 -58.18 -22.34
CA LEU A 606 -16.18 -57.59 -21.33
C LEU A 606 -16.92 -56.70 -20.34
N LYS A 607 -18.18 -56.44 -20.59
CA LYS A 607 -19.04 -55.70 -19.68
C LYS A 607 -20.02 -56.65 -19.00
N LYS A 608 -20.25 -56.51 -17.70
CA LYS A 608 -21.41 -57.14 -17.05
C LYS A 608 -22.65 -56.73 -17.84
N LYS A 609 -23.43 -57.69 -18.34
CA LYS A 609 -24.78 -57.46 -18.86
C LYS A 609 -25.68 -57.03 -17.69
N GLU A 610 -25.58 -55.77 -17.29
CA GLU A 610 -26.73 -55.11 -16.69
C GLU A 610 -27.81 -55.12 -17.78
N LYS A 611 -29.01 -55.62 -17.45
CA LYS A 611 -30.18 -55.54 -18.33
C LYS A 611 -30.32 -54.09 -18.73
N GLU A 612 -29.84 -53.75 -19.93
CA GLU A 612 -30.01 -52.40 -20.48
C GLU A 612 -31.53 -52.19 -20.62
N LYS A 613 -32.12 -51.54 -19.62
CA LYS A 613 -33.46 -51.02 -19.71
C LYS A 613 -33.50 -50.09 -20.90
N ALA A 614 -34.19 -50.49 -21.99
CA ALA A 614 -34.33 -49.65 -23.15
C ALA A 614 -34.96 -48.33 -22.72
N ARG A 615 -34.15 -47.25 -22.67
CA ARG A 615 -34.65 -45.89 -22.38
C ARG A 615 -35.50 -45.47 -23.55
N ARG A 616 -36.80 -45.20 -23.30
CA ARG A 616 -37.69 -44.61 -24.28
C ARG A 616 -37.25 -43.20 -24.58
N LEU A 617 -36.88 -42.97 -25.85
CA LEU A 617 -36.51 -41.64 -26.33
C LEU A 617 -37.77 -40.90 -26.81
N PRO A 618 -37.79 -39.56 -26.71
CA PRO A 618 -38.88 -38.75 -27.21
C PRO A 618 -39.17 -39.02 -28.70
N ASN A 619 -40.41 -38.82 -29.13
CA ASN A 619 -40.79 -39.02 -30.52
C ASN A 619 -40.44 -37.79 -31.35
N VAL A 620 -39.15 -37.64 -31.69
CA VAL A 620 -38.55 -36.56 -32.51
C VAL A 620 -38.02 -37.12 -33.81
N LYS A 621 -37.62 -36.24 -34.76
CA LYS A 621 -37.04 -36.62 -36.06
C LYS A 621 -35.90 -37.63 -35.88
N PHE A 622 -35.77 -38.57 -36.83
CA PHE A 622 -34.81 -39.67 -36.79
C PHE A 622 -33.37 -39.23 -36.41
N PHE A 623 -32.85 -38.22 -37.06
CA PHE A 623 -31.49 -37.71 -36.79
C PHE A 623 -31.33 -37.22 -35.34
N SER A 624 -32.29 -36.51 -34.81
CA SER A 624 -32.25 -36.01 -33.41
C SER A 624 -32.32 -37.16 -32.40
N ARG A 625 -33.16 -38.16 -32.70
CA ARG A 625 -33.31 -39.37 -31.88
C ARG A 625 -32.04 -40.22 -31.90
N PHE A 626 -31.42 -40.33 -33.06
CA PHE A 626 -30.15 -41.03 -33.22
C PHE A 626 -29.02 -40.31 -32.52
N ARG A 627 -28.91 -38.99 -32.59
CA ARG A 627 -27.94 -38.16 -31.82
C ARG A 627 -28.09 -38.37 -30.33
N MET A 628 -29.30 -38.29 -29.77
CA MET A 628 -29.56 -38.55 -28.35
C MET A 628 -29.11 -39.96 -27.94
N ARG A 629 -29.33 -40.95 -28.80
CA ARG A 629 -28.91 -42.32 -28.56
C ARG A 629 -27.38 -42.42 -28.48
N ILE A 630 -26.63 -41.77 -29.38
CA ILE A 630 -25.17 -41.72 -29.34
C ILE A 630 -24.69 -41.10 -28.04
N MET A 631 -25.29 -39.98 -27.63
CA MET A 631 -24.92 -39.30 -26.39
C MET A 631 -25.16 -40.19 -25.17
N LEU A 632 -26.30 -40.79 -25.03
CA LEU A 632 -26.66 -41.67 -23.90
C LEU A 632 -25.82 -42.96 -23.85
N GLN A 633 -25.41 -43.52 -24.99
CA GLN A 633 -24.53 -44.70 -25.08
C GLN A 633 -23.08 -44.37 -24.72
N ASN A 634 -22.69 -43.11 -24.89
CA ASN A 634 -21.31 -42.64 -24.64
C ASN A 634 -21.21 -41.69 -23.43
N ILE A 635 -22.22 -41.67 -22.55
CA ILE A 635 -22.32 -40.70 -21.44
C ILE A 635 -21.07 -40.66 -20.60
N SER A 636 -20.41 -41.78 -20.34
CA SER A 636 -19.16 -41.84 -19.58
C SER A 636 -18.04 -41.05 -20.26
N ASN A 637 -17.92 -41.14 -21.61
CA ASN A 637 -16.91 -40.39 -22.36
C ASN A 637 -17.25 -38.89 -22.42
N TYR A 638 -18.55 -38.56 -22.48
CA TYR A 638 -19.02 -37.19 -22.44
C TYR A 638 -18.84 -36.55 -21.06
N CYS A 639 -19.05 -37.30 -19.97
CA CYS A 639 -18.69 -36.80 -18.61
C CYS A 639 -17.21 -36.49 -18.50
N ILE A 640 -16.35 -37.32 -19.08
CA ILE A 640 -14.90 -37.08 -19.10
C ILE A 640 -14.56 -35.83 -19.91
N LEU A 641 -15.19 -35.64 -21.04
CA LEU A 641 -15.04 -34.48 -21.88
C LEU A 641 -15.47 -33.20 -21.13
N PHE A 642 -16.60 -33.25 -20.40
CA PHE A 642 -17.07 -32.18 -19.54
C PHE A 642 -16.03 -31.79 -18.48
N VAL A 643 -15.51 -32.79 -17.74
CA VAL A 643 -14.48 -32.55 -16.71
C VAL A 643 -13.23 -31.90 -17.32
N GLY A 644 -12.79 -32.37 -18.49
CA GLY A 644 -11.65 -31.76 -19.18
C GLY A 644 -11.89 -30.32 -19.60
N ILE A 645 -13.05 -30.02 -20.20
CA ILE A 645 -13.43 -28.64 -20.58
C ILE A 645 -13.52 -27.76 -19.33
N PHE A 646 -14.11 -28.28 -18.25
CA PHE A 646 -14.23 -27.57 -16.98
C PHE A 646 -12.87 -27.13 -16.42
N PHE A 647 -11.87 -28.00 -16.38
CA PHE A 647 -10.53 -27.64 -15.88
C PHE A 647 -9.83 -26.62 -16.76
N VAL A 648 -9.92 -26.76 -18.08
CA VAL A 648 -9.41 -25.73 -19.00
C VAL A 648 -10.10 -24.40 -18.77
N MET A 649 -11.41 -24.44 -18.44
CA MET A 649 -12.19 -23.24 -18.18
C MET A 649 -11.76 -22.53 -16.89
N VAL A 650 -11.41 -23.27 -15.83
CA VAL A 650 -10.82 -22.69 -14.61
C VAL A 650 -9.51 -21.97 -14.92
N MET A 651 -8.63 -22.60 -15.73
CA MET A 651 -7.37 -21.97 -16.17
C MET A 651 -7.61 -20.71 -17.02
N LEU A 652 -8.59 -20.76 -17.95
CA LEU A 652 -8.95 -19.60 -18.77
C LEU A 652 -9.59 -18.48 -17.94
N ALA A 653 -10.36 -18.84 -16.88
CA ALA A 653 -10.93 -17.86 -15.98
C ALA A 653 -9.85 -17.06 -15.25
N MET A 654 -8.73 -17.70 -14.87
CA MET A 654 -7.56 -17.02 -14.32
C MET A 654 -6.90 -16.11 -15.37
N ALA A 655 -6.59 -16.67 -16.54
CA ALA A 655 -5.87 -15.98 -17.60
C ALA A 655 -6.60 -14.74 -18.16
N ILE A 656 -7.92 -14.68 -18.05
CA ILE A 656 -8.76 -13.57 -18.51
C ILE A 656 -9.22 -12.71 -17.33
N GLY A 657 -9.58 -13.35 -16.22
CA GLY A 657 -10.15 -12.65 -15.07
C GLY A 657 -9.15 -11.77 -14.32
N MET A 658 -7.88 -12.16 -14.26
CA MET A 658 -6.86 -11.34 -13.59
C MET A 658 -6.67 -9.98 -14.28
N PRO A 659 -6.40 -9.88 -15.61
CA PRO A 659 -6.34 -8.59 -16.29
C PRO A 659 -7.66 -7.81 -16.23
N ASP A 660 -8.80 -8.51 -16.32
CA ASP A 660 -10.12 -7.87 -16.22
C ASP A 660 -10.34 -7.26 -14.81
N THR A 661 -9.87 -7.95 -13.74
CA THR A 661 -9.94 -7.46 -12.36
C THR A 661 -9.11 -6.19 -12.20
N LEU A 662 -7.85 -6.19 -12.60
CA LEU A 662 -6.97 -5.02 -12.53
C LEU A 662 -7.55 -3.83 -13.31
N SER A 663 -8.00 -4.07 -14.54
CA SER A 663 -8.65 -3.04 -15.37
C SER A 663 -9.94 -2.49 -14.74
N TYR A 664 -10.71 -3.32 -14.06
CA TYR A 664 -11.92 -2.91 -13.35
C TYR A 664 -11.58 -1.98 -12.19
N TYR A 665 -10.62 -2.36 -11.34
CA TYR A 665 -10.18 -1.53 -10.21
C TYR A 665 -9.63 -0.19 -10.69
N LYS A 666 -8.71 -0.19 -11.64
CA LYS A 666 -8.15 1.02 -12.23
C LYS A 666 -9.24 2.01 -12.72
N LYS A 667 -10.28 1.52 -13.40
CA LYS A 667 -11.37 2.35 -13.90
C LYS A 667 -12.33 2.87 -12.83
N ASN A 668 -12.40 2.21 -11.69
CA ASN A 668 -13.35 2.53 -10.64
C ASN A 668 -12.70 3.13 -9.39
N THR A 669 -11.38 3.26 -9.36
CA THR A 669 -10.62 3.79 -8.21
C THR A 669 -11.18 5.11 -7.72
N LYS A 670 -11.39 6.06 -8.61
CA LYS A 670 -11.94 7.38 -8.27
C LYS A 670 -13.31 7.32 -7.57
N ASN A 671 -14.12 6.31 -7.84
CA ASN A 671 -15.43 6.11 -7.18
C ASN A 671 -15.31 5.39 -5.83
N MET A 672 -14.13 4.87 -5.52
CA MET A 672 -13.83 4.08 -4.32
C MET A 672 -12.88 4.82 -3.37
N MET A 673 -12.48 6.04 -3.70
CA MET A 673 -11.75 6.95 -2.82
C MET A 673 -12.73 7.83 -2.03
N PHE A 674 -12.36 8.23 -0.84
CA PHE A 674 -13.15 9.19 -0.06
C PHE A 674 -13.18 10.55 -0.76
N ALA A 675 -12.00 11.06 -1.11
CA ALA A 675 -11.81 12.31 -1.86
C ALA A 675 -10.70 12.15 -2.91
N ASN A 676 -10.51 13.13 -3.80
CA ASN A 676 -9.43 13.10 -4.80
C ASN A 676 -8.03 13.18 -4.15
N TYR A 677 -7.94 13.88 -3.02
CA TYR A 677 -6.74 14.05 -2.21
C TYR A 677 -7.08 13.72 -0.76
N GLN A 678 -6.25 12.91 -0.14
CA GLN A 678 -6.27 12.64 1.28
C GLN A 678 -4.92 13.04 1.83
N TYR A 679 -4.86 14.19 2.51
CA TYR A 679 -3.66 14.74 3.14
C TYR A 679 -3.52 14.15 4.53
N VAL A 680 -2.40 13.50 4.81
CA VAL A 680 -2.01 13.07 6.15
C VAL A 680 -0.92 14.03 6.60
N LEU A 681 -1.14 14.73 7.70
CA LEU A 681 -0.19 15.68 8.27
C LEU A 681 0.89 14.96 9.07
N ALA A 682 2.08 15.55 9.12
CA ALA A 682 3.16 15.07 9.98
C ALA A 682 2.84 15.33 11.47
N SER A 683 2.17 16.44 11.76
CA SER A 683 1.61 16.81 13.06
C SER A 683 0.34 17.62 12.83
N TYR A 684 -0.56 17.69 13.80
CA TYR A 684 -1.72 18.56 13.73
C TYR A 684 -1.39 20.01 14.18
N GLU A 685 -0.20 20.23 14.77
CA GLU A 685 0.32 21.52 15.21
C GLU A 685 1.67 21.81 14.54
N ASP A 686 1.92 23.09 14.30
CA ASP A 686 3.20 23.59 13.84
C ASP A 686 4.24 23.64 15.00
N GLU A 687 5.47 24.05 14.69
CA GLU A 687 6.56 24.17 15.70
C GLU A 687 6.23 25.16 16.85
N ASP A 688 5.30 26.09 16.62
CA ASP A 688 4.85 27.08 17.60
C ASP A 688 3.61 26.60 18.40
N GLY A 689 3.10 25.39 18.15
CA GLY A 689 1.93 24.80 18.80
C GLY A 689 0.59 25.35 18.28
N HIS A 690 0.56 25.90 17.08
CA HIS A 690 -0.69 26.31 16.43
C HIS A 690 -1.19 25.20 15.53
N ALA A 691 -2.50 24.93 15.56
CA ALA A 691 -3.10 23.93 14.68
C ALA A 691 -2.92 24.30 13.20
N ILE A 692 -2.49 23.34 12.39
CA ILE A 692 -2.32 23.49 10.94
C ILE A 692 -3.69 23.57 10.29
N ILE A 693 -4.08 24.76 9.82
CA ILE A 693 -5.40 25.05 9.26
C ILE A 693 -5.25 25.46 7.80
N THR A 694 -6.05 24.86 6.92
CA THR A 694 -6.17 25.29 5.51
C THR A 694 -7.31 26.30 5.34
N SER A 695 -7.13 27.21 4.43
CA SER A 695 -8.18 28.15 3.97
C SER A 695 -9.11 27.55 2.91
N ASN A 696 -8.89 26.29 2.51
CA ASN A 696 -9.70 25.60 1.51
C ASN A 696 -11.04 25.16 2.13
N ASP A 697 -12.13 25.84 1.76
CA ASP A 697 -13.50 25.55 2.22
C ASP A 697 -14.00 24.13 1.84
N GLN A 698 -13.32 23.44 0.92
CA GLN A 698 -13.62 22.07 0.54
C GLN A 698 -12.86 21.03 1.39
N ALA A 699 -11.92 21.45 2.20
CA ALA A 699 -11.18 20.56 3.05
C ALA A 699 -12.02 20.15 4.29
N GLU A 700 -12.04 18.86 4.60
CA GLU A 700 -12.76 18.26 5.71
C GLU A 700 -11.79 17.47 6.56
N LYS A 701 -11.81 17.67 7.85
CA LYS A 701 -10.93 16.96 8.79
C LYS A 701 -11.28 15.48 8.88
N PHE A 702 -10.29 14.66 9.08
CA PHE A 702 -10.46 13.26 9.41
C PHE A 702 -9.35 12.79 10.36
N ASP A 703 -9.65 11.71 11.07
CA ASP A 703 -8.67 10.98 11.83
C ASP A 703 -8.38 9.63 11.22
N MET A 704 -7.16 9.14 11.40
CA MET A 704 -6.74 7.83 10.93
C MET A 704 -5.69 7.24 11.86
N ASN A 705 -5.87 5.97 12.22
CA ASN A 705 -4.87 5.15 12.88
C ASN A 705 -4.79 3.79 12.19
N SER A 706 -3.67 3.11 12.33
CA SER A 706 -3.45 1.77 11.79
C SER A 706 -3.38 0.76 12.94
N LEU A 707 -4.35 -0.13 12.99
CA LEU A 707 -4.39 -1.23 13.95
C LEU A 707 -4.07 -2.55 13.27
N ILE A 708 -3.58 -3.53 14.03
CA ILE A 708 -3.21 -4.85 13.52
C ILE A 708 -4.35 -5.85 13.77
N ARG A 709 -4.80 -6.50 12.72
CA ARG A 709 -5.57 -7.72 12.84
C ARG A 709 -4.63 -8.90 12.91
N LYS A 710 -4.44 -9.48 14.08
CA LYS A 710 -3.64 -10.68 14.26
C LYS A 710 -4.36 -11.94 13.79
N SER A 711 -3.66 -12.81 13.10
CA SER A 711 -4.12 -14.15 12.74
C SER A 711 -2.94 -15.13 12.66
N ASP A 712 -3.23 -16.45 12.69
CA ASP A 712 -2.19 -17.49 12.59
C ASP A 712 -1.45 -17.50 11.24
N GLU A 713 -1.98 -16.85 10.21
CA GLU A 713 -1.46 -16.87 8.83
C GLU A 713 -0.89 -15.53 8.37
N LEU A 714 -1.46 -14.42 8.81
CA LEU A 714 -1.07 -13.07 8.38
C LEU A 714 -1.53 -12.03 9.41
N ASP A 715 -0.59 -11.26 9.93
CA ASP A 715 -0.87 -10.04 10.66
C ASP A 715 -1.05 -8.91 9.67
N GLU A 716 -2.21 -8.26 9.67
CA GLU A 716 -2.58 -7.28 8.65
C GLU A 716 -3.00 -5.95 9.24
N GLU A 717 -2.45 -4.88 8.69
CA GLU A 717 -2.80 -3.52 9.08
C GLU A 717 -4.19 -3.14 8.56
N ILE A 718 -5.00 -2.60 9.46
CA ILE A 718 -6.37 -2.16 9.22
C ILE A 718 -6.46 -0.66 9.53
N SER A 719 -6.80 0.13 8.54
CA SER A 719 -6.98 1.57 8.73
C SER A 719 -8.29 1.85 9.46
N VAL A 720 -8.22 2.54 10.59
CA VAL A 720 -9.39 2.99 11.36
C VAL A 720 -9.56 4.48 11.14
N TYR A 721 -10.72 4.89 10.64
CA TYR A 721 -11.02 6.27 10.29
C TYR A 721 -12.05 6.87 11.24
N GLY A 722 -11.74 8.07 11.76
CA GLY A 722 -12.68 9.00 12.37
C GLY A 722 -13.19 9.97 11.31
N ILE A 723 -14.50 9.97 11.05
CA ILE A 723 -15.14 10.76 9.99
C ILE A 723 -16.13 11.75 10.59
N GLU A 724 -16.17 12.96 10.07
CA GLU A 724 -17.16 13.97 10.49
C GLU A 724 -18.61 13.51 10.23
N ASP A 725 -19.51 13.80 11.14
CA ASP A 725 -20.90 13.32 11.13
C ASP A 725 -21.69 13.73 9.87
N ASP A 726 -21.40 14.91 9.32
CA ASP A 726 -22.03 15.49 8.14
C ASP A 726 -21.09 15.56 6.95
N SER A 727 -20.11 14.66 6.92
CA SER A 727 -19.09 14.58 5.85
C SER A 727 -19.72 14.70 4.46
N GLN A 728 -19.14 15.55 3.64
CA GLN A 728 -19.52 15.67 2.23
C GLN A 728 -18.90 14.56 1.37
N TYR A 729 -17.84 13.92 1.86
CA TYR A 729 -17.06 12.89 1.16
C TYR A 729 -17.49 11.47 1.52
N VAL A 730 -17.65 11.19 2.79
CA VAL A 730 -18.00 9.87 3.32
C VAL A 730 -19.44 9.86 3.83
N LYS A 731 -20.38 9.47 2.95
CA LYS A 731 -21.82 9.48 3.30
C LYS A 731 -22.23 8.14 3.86
N ILE A 732 -22.45 8.11 5.15
CA ILE A 732 -22.97 6.95 5.90
C ILE A 732 -24.21 7.38 6.66
N ASP A 733 -25.37 6.81 6.31
CA ASP A 733 -26.64 7.13 6.97
C ASP A 733 -26.58 6.69 8.44
N GLY A 734 -26.74 7.63 9.38
CA GLY A 734 -26.78 7.35 10.81
C GLY A 734 -25.42 7.19 11.47
N LEU A 735 -24.34 7.65 10.87
CA LEU A 735 -23.01 7.65 11.46
C LEU A 735 -23.01 8.29 12.87
N ASN A 736 -23.63 9.45 13.03
CA ASN A 736 -23.78 10.21 14.26
C ASN A 736 -24.64 9.52 15.35
N THR A 737 -25.22 8.36 15.07
CA THR A 737 -26.03 7.61 16.06
C THR A 737 -25.30 6.41 16.63
N LEU A 738 -24.06 6.19 16.21
CA LEU A 738 -23.25 5.07 16.67
C LEU A 738 -22.78 5.29 18.11
N LYS A 739 -22.64 4.18 18.82
CA LYS A 739 -22.00 4.17 20.16
C LYS A 739 -20.49 4.06 19.99
N ASP A 740 -19.76 4.36 21.04
CA ASP A 740 -18.29 4.43 21.05
C ASP A 740 -17.60 3.20 20.42
N ASN A 741 -18.15 2.01 20.58
CA ASN A 741 -17.59 0.78 20.03
C ASN A 741 -18.32 0.24 18.79
N GLU A 742 -19.30 0.95 18.24
CA GLU A 742 -20.06 0.56 17.04
C GLU A 742 -19.41 1.17 15.80
N VAL A 743 -19.15 0.34 14.77
CA VAL A 743 -18.39 0.74 13.60
C VAL A 743 -19.02 0.24 12.29
N TYR A 744 -18.72 0.93 11.22
CA TYR A 744 -18.83 0.40 9.86
C TYR A 744 -17.50 -0.20 9.45
N ILE A 745 -17.54 -1.28 8.66
CA ILE A 745 -16.34 -1.84 8.04
C ILE A 745 -16.43 -1.75 6.53
N SER A 746 -15.28 -1.70 5.85
CA SER A 746 -15.27 -1.75 4.40
C SER A 746 -15.79 -3.09 3.91
N LYS A 747 -16.41 -3.09 2.71
CA LYS A 747 -16.88 -4.30 2.07
C LYS A 747 -15.72 -5.27 1.78
N SER A 748 -14.54 -4.74 1.45
CA SER A 748 -13.31 -5.49 1.26
C SER A 748 -12.93 -6.27 2.53
N TYR A 749 -13.01 -5.65 3.69
CA TYR A 749 -12.79 -6.31 4.99
C TYR A 749 -13.79 -7.45 5.22
N SER A 750 -15.09 -7.17 5.02
CA SER A 750 -16.15 -8.18 5.16
C SER A 750 -15.95 -9.37 4.21
N GLU A 751 -15.58 -9.13 2.95
CA GLU A 751 -15.36 -10.18 1.95
C GLU A 751 -14.12 -11.01 2.26
N LYS A 752 -13.03 -10.40 2.68
CA LYS A 752 -11.77 -11.10 3.01
C LYS A 752 -11.93 -12.00 4.22
N TYR A 753 -12.44 -11.48 5.31
CA TYR A 753 -12.50 -12.17 6.60
C TYR A 753 -13.85 -12.85 6.90
N GLY A 754 -14.84 -12.66 6.02
CA GLY A 754 -16.18 -13.24 6.20
C GLY A 754 -16.98 -12.62 7.35
N VAL A 755 -16.59 -11.43 7.82
CA VAL A 755 -17.25 -10.69 8.92
C VAL A 755 -18.59 -10.14 8.47
N LYS A 756 -19.60 -10.27 9.31
CA LYS A 756 -20.98 -9.86 9.03
C LYS A 756 -21.46 -8.79 10.01
N ILE A 757 -22.50 -8.08 9.62
CA ILE A 757 -23.19 -7.14 10.50
C ILE A 757 -23.64 -7.87 11.78
N GLY A 758 -23.28 -7.35 12.93
CA GLY A 758 -23.53 -7.91 14.25
C GLY A 758 -22.34 -8.64 14.88
N ASP A 759 -21.30 -8.95 14.11
CA ASP A 759 -20.08 -9.57 14.62
C ASP A 759 -19.23 -8.52 15.39
N THR A 760 -18.36 -9.00 16.25
CA THR A 760 -17.32 -8.19 16.91
C THR A 760 -15.97 -8.51 16.29
N ILE A 761 -15.18 -7.47 16.04
CA ILE A 761 -13.80 -7.59 15.55
C ILE A 761 -12.86 -7.05 16.63
N SER A 762 -11.71 -7.70 16.81
CA SER A 762 -10.65 -7.27 17.74
C SER A 762 -9.45 -6.84 16.90
N LEU A 763 -8.93 -5.66 17.17
CA LEU A 763 -7.76 -5.10 16.52
C LEU A 763 -6.78 -4.65 17.59
N ASP A 764 -5.49 -4.94 17.39
CA ASP A 764 -4.41 -4.65 18.33
C ASP A 764 -3.59 -3.43 17.87
N GLU A 765 -3.07 -2.66 18.79
CA GLU A 765 -2.04 -1.68 18.47
C GLU A 765 -0.73 -2.35 18.08
N LYS A 766 0.02 -1.69 17.21
CA LYS A 766 1.25 -2.23 16.63
C LYS A 766 2.38 -2.37 17.66
N TYR A 767 2.46 -1.41 18.57
CA TYR A 767 3.57 -1.28 19.52
C TYR A 767 3.14 -1.35 20.99
N ASP A 768 1.86 -1.20 21.26
CA ASP A 768 1.27 -1.28 22.58
C ASP A 768 0.41 -2.53 22.71
N HIS A 769 0.32 -3.10 23.92
CA HIS A 769 -0.51 -4.29 24.17
C HIS A 769 -2.01 -3.99 24.29
N MET A 770 -2.47 -2.89 23.67
CA MET A 770 -3.89 -2.52 23.70
C MET A 770 -4.65 -3.21 22.58
N THR A 771 -5.79 -3.81 22.93
CA THR A 771 -6.72 -4.44 21.98
C THR A 771 -8.04 -3.69 22.02
N TYR A 772 -8.56 -3.34 20.85
CA TYR A 772 -9.84 -2.68 20.69
C TYR A 772 -10.88 -3.63 20.13
N ASP A 773 -12.03 -3.73 20.80
CA ASP A 773 -13.15 -4.55 20.36
C ASP A 773 -14.26 -3.68 19.74
N PHE A 774 -14.45 -3.81 18.43
CA PHE A 774 -15.46 -3.07 17.68
C PHE A 774 -16.62 -3.96 17.25
N LYS A 775 -17.83 -3.47 17.43
CA LYS A 775 -19.06 -4.13 16.97
C LYS A 775 -19.45 -3.60 15.59
N VAL A 776 -19.51 -4.48 14.62
CA VAL A 776 -19.88 -4.14 13.24
C VAL A 776 -21.38 -3.92 13.13
N VAL A 777 -21.81 -2.72 12.76
CA VAL A 777 -23.22 -2.35 12.56
C VAL A 777 -23.61 -2.14 11.10
N GLY A 778 -22.62 -1.97 10.20
CA GLY A 778 -22.86 -1.78 8.78
C GLY A 778 -21.65 -2.03 7.92
N LEU A 779 -21.88 -2.01 6.59
CA LEU A 779 -20.82 -2.14 5.59
C LEU A 779 -20.78 -0.88 4.75
N TYR A 780 -19.56 -0.44 4.43
CA TYR A 780 -19.29 0.68 3.55
C TYR A 780 -18.62 0.17 2.25
N ASP A 781 -19.19 0.48 1.11
CA ASP A 781 -18.80 -0.11 -0.17
C ASP A 781 -17.88 0.78 -1.04
N LYS A 782 -17.59 2.00 -0.59
CA LYS A 782 -16.75 2.97 -1.30
C LYS A 782 -15.35 3.11 -0.69
N SER A 783 -14.79 2.04 -0.15
CA SER A 783 -13.42 2.00 0.33
C SER A 783 -12.68 0.86 -0.33
N LEU A 784 -11.49 1.15 -0.87
CA LEU A 784 -10.55 0.15 -1.41
C LEU A 784 -9.76 -0.54 -0.31
N SER A 785 -9.48 0.17 0.77
CA SER A 785 -8.70 -0.36 1.89
C SER A 785 -9.54 -1.30 2.77
N LEU A 786 -8.85 -2.12 3.53
CA LEU A 786 -9.42 -2.84 4.65
C LEU A 786 -9.58 -1.84 5.80
N SER A 787 -10.77 -1.31 5.96
CA SER A 787 -10.97 -0.16 6.85
C SER A 787 -12.16 -0.33 7.79
N VAL A 788 -12.03 0.35 8.92
CA VAL A 788 -13.06 0.56 9.96
C VAL A 788 -13.38 2.04 9.97
N LEU A 789 -14.66 2.40 10.03
CA LEU A 789 -15.12 3.79 10.02
C LEU A 789 -16.03 4.04 11.21
N MET A 790 -15.81 5.14 11.92
CA MET A 790 -16.61 5.58 13.03
C MET A 790 -16.75 7.12 13.03
N PRO A 791 -17.67 7.69 13.82
CA PRO A 791 -17.73 9.14 14.03
C PRO A 791 -16.41 9.67 14.59
N ILE A 792 -15.99 10.86 14.19
CA ILE A 792 -14.74 11.47 14.65
C ILE A 792 -14.73 11.67 16.19
N GLU A 793 -15.88 11.98 16.81
CA GLU A 793 -16.00 12.11 18.27
C GLU A 793 -15.78 10.77 18.99
N ASN A 794 -16.31 9.66 18.43
CA ASN A 794 -16.08 8.31 18.98
C ASN A 794 -14.63 7.89 18.80
N TYR A 795 -14.03 8.26 17.67
CA TYR A 795 -12.62 8.00 17.38
C TYR A 795 -11.73 8.70 18.42
N SER A 796 -11.90 10.02 18.61
CA SER A 796 -11.12 10.80 19.57
C SER A 796 -11.27 10.25 21.01
N THR A 797 -12.47 9.78 21.37
CA THR A 797 -12.71 9.14 22.69
C THR A 797 -12.02 7.77 22.78
N THR A 798 -12.02 6.98 21.71
CA THR A 798 -11.45 5.61 21.69
C THR A 798 -9.93 5.65 21.78
N PHE A 799 -9.29 6.63 21.14
CA PHE A 799 -7.83 6.76 21.08
C PHE A 799 -7.25 7.84 22.01
N ASP A 800 -8.07 8.41 22.90
CA ASP A 800 -7.69 9.43 23.91
C ASP A 800 -6.96 10.63 23.29
N LEU A 801 -7.48 11.13 22.16
CA LEU A 801 -6.90 12.29 21.47
C LEU A 801 -7.15 13.59 22.24
N LYS A 802 -6.23 14.52 22.11
CA LYS A 802 -6.37 15.88 22.66
C LYS A 802 -7.47 16.66 21.95
N GLU A 803 -7.99 17.68 22.61
CA GLU A 803 -8.98 18.58 22.01
C GLU A 803 -8.40 19.27 20.76
N ASN A 804 -9.08 19.14 19.62
CA ASN A 804 -8.68 19.61 18.27
C ASN A 804 -7.54 18.85 17.60
N GLU A 805 -7.06 17.75 18.13
CA GLU A 805 -6.14 16.85 17.42
C GLU A 805 -6.85 16.18 16.26
N PHE A 806 -6.18 16.08 15.12
CA PHE A 806 -6.70 15.42 13.92
C PHE A 806 -5.54 14.97 13.02
N THR A 807 -5.78 13.94 12.21
CA THR A 807 -4.72 13.34 11.38
C THR A 807 -4.51 14.07 10.06
N GLY A 808 -5.56 14.67 9.48
CA GLY A 808 -5.39 15.30 8.17
C GLY A 808 -6.68 15.81 7.52
N TYR A 809 -6.62 16.01 6.20
CA TYR A 809 -7.71 16.59 5.42
C TYR A 809 -8.11 15.73 4.23
N LEU A 810 -9.41 15.55 4.01
CA LEU A 810 -10.02 15.08 2.77
C LEU A 810 -10.35 16.30 1.89
N SER A 811 -9.97 16.29 0.61
CA SER A 811 -10.32 17.35 -0.32
C SER A 811 -10.46 16.85 -1.75
N ASN A 812 -11.38 17.43 -2.54
CA ASN A 812 -11.43 17.21 -3.98
C ASN A 812 -10.59 18.22 -4.76
N GLU A 813 -10.15 19.29 -4.11
CA GLU A 813 -9.25 20.30 -4.64
C GLU A 813 -7.89 20.20 -3.96
N GLU A 814 -6.84 20.55 -4.68
CA GLU A 814 -5.48 20.54 -4.15
C GLU A 814 -5.33 21.62 -3.07
N ILE A 815 -4.78 21.25 -1.92
CA ILE A 815 -4.46 22.17 -0.82
C ILE A 815 -3.04 22.70 -1.07
N THR A 816 -2.91 24.02 -1.20
CA THR A 816 -1.63 24.67 -1.55
C THR A 816 -1.12 25.63 -0.48
N ASP A 817 -1.84 25.79 0.61
CA ASP A 817 -1.56 26.72 1.72
C ASP A 817 -1.06 26.02 3.00
N ILE A 818 -0.74 24.74 2.92
CA ILE A 818 -0.02 23.99 3.94
C ILE A 818 1.39 23.73 3.40
N ASP A 819 2.40 24.00 4.21
CA ASP A 819 3.79 23.76 3.85
C ASP A 819 4.06 22.26 3.66
N GLN A 820 4.88 21.93 2.67
CA GLN A 820 5.15 20.52 2.34
C GLN A 820 5.81 19.73 3.48
N ASP A 821 6.59 20.39 4.32
CA ASP A 821 7.24 19.79 5.49
C ASP A 821 6.23 19.39 6.58
N GLN A 822 5.03 19.96 6.56
CA GLN A 822 3.93 19.65 7.47
C GLN A 822 3.07 18.49 6.97
N ILE A 823 3.28 18.02 5.74
CA ILE A 823 2.51 16.94 5.10
C ILE A 823 3.34 15.66 5.08
N ALA A 824 2.95 14.66 5.85
CA ALA A 824 3.59 13.36 5.83
C ALA A 824 3.37 12.62 4.52
N THR A 825 2.14 12.66 3.99
CA THR A 825 1.82 12.03 2.70
C THR A 825 0.51 12.57 2.12
N VAL A 826 0.38 12.51 0.79
CA VAL A 826 -0.86 12.80 0.08
C VAL A 826 -1.27 11.56 -0.71
N ILE A 827 -2.41 10.97 -0.38
CA ILE A 827 -2.94 9.80 -1.09
C ILE A 827 -3.82 10.29 -2.23
N THR A 828 -3.45 9.90 -3.46
CA THR A 828 -4.13 10.30 -4.71
C THR A 828 -4.63 9.08 -5.48
N GLU A 829 -5.36 9.31 -6.59
CA GLU A 829 -5.75 8.25 -7.52
C GLU A 829 -4.54 7.45 -8.03
N HIS A 830 -3.40 8.13 -8.26
CA HIS A 830 -2.18 7.48 -8.72
C HIS A 830 -1.64 6.48 -7.70
N ASP A 831 -1.58 6.85 -6.42
CA ASP A 831 -1.05 5.97 -5.37
C ASP A 831 -1.86 4.68 -5.22
N ILE A 832 -3.15 4.78 -5.44
CA ILE A 832 -4.05 3.62 -5.38
C ILE A 832 -3.99 2.78 -6.65
N THR A 833 -3.81 3.40 -7.83
CA THR A 833 -3.77 2.65 -9.10
C THR A 833 -2.40 2.07 -9.41
N LYS A 834 -1.32 2.54 -8.79
CA LYS A 834 0.05 2.09 -9.07
C LYS A 834 0.21 0.56 -8.98
N MET A 835 -0.46 -0.08 -8.03
CA MET A 835 -0.48 -1.54 -7.93
C MET A 835 -1.06 -2.21 -9.19
N ALA A 836 -2.22 -1.73 -9.65
CA ALA A 836 -2.87 -2.29 -10.84
C ALA A 836 -2.06 -2.00 -12.12
N ASP A 837 -1.44 -0.83 -12.20
CA ASP A 837 -0.60 -0.44 -13.33
C ASP A 837 0.67 -1.30 -13.40
N GLN A 838 1.33 -1.51 -12.27
CA GLN A 838 2.52 -2.33 -12.18
C GLN A 838 2.23 -3.80 -12.52
N LEU A 839 1.15 -4.36 -11.99
CA LEU A 839 0.74 -5.74 -12.29
C LEU A 839 0.33 -5.92 -13.75
N ASP A 840 -0.38 -4.97 -14.36
CA ASP A 840 -0.76 -5.01 -15.77
C ASP A 840 0.49 -4.96 -16.68
N HIS A 841 1.43 -4.09 -16.35
CA HIS A 841 2.70 -3.98 -17.06
C HIS A 841 3.53 -5.27 -16.96
N SER A 842 3.68 -5.81 -15.77
CA SER A 842 4.50 -6.98 -15.48
C SER A 842 3.92 -8.26 -16.06
N MET A 843 2.63 -8.51 -15.88
CA MET A 843 1.98 -9.79 -16.14
C MET A 843 1.19 -9.84 -17.44
N GLY A 844 0.90 -8.70 -18.08
CA GLY A 844 0.01 -8.65 -19.26
C GLY A 844 0.47 -9.54 -20.41
N SER A 845 1.76 -9.54 -20.75
CA SER A 845 2.34 -10.42 -21.78
C SER A 845 2.29 -11.89 -21.40
N TYR A 846 2.60 -12.23 -20.15
CA TYR A 846 2.56 -13.59 -19.63
C TYR A 846 1.14 -14.17 -19.68
N MET A 847 0.13 -13.40 -19.29
CA MET A 847 -1.27 -13.83 -19.36
C MET A 847 -1.69 -14.15 -20.81
N SER A 848 -1.19 -13.43 -21.79
CA SER A 848 -1.43 -13.73 -23.21
C SER A 848 -0.83 -15.07 -23.62
N TYR A 849 0.41 -15.38 -23.22
CA TYR A 849 1.01 -16.71 -23.46
C TYR A 849 0.24 -17.82 -22.76
N PHE A 850 -0.20 -17.56 -21.53
CA PHE A 850 -1.00 -18.53 -20.77
C PHE A 850 -2.37 -18.80 -21.44
N GLN A 851 -3.03 -17.78 -22.01
CA GLN A 851 -4.25 -17.96 -22.83
C GLN A 851 -4.00 -18.87 -24.04
N VAL A 852 -2.91 -18.67 -24.77
CA VAL A 852 -2.53 -19.52 -25.92
C VAL A 852 -2.28 -20.95 -25.48
N LEU A 853 -1.59 -21.18 -24.37
CA LEU A 853 -1.38 -22.51 -23.79
C LEU A 853 -2.71 -23.19 -23.46
N CYS A 854 -3.64 -22.48 -22.83
CA CYS A 854 -4.99 -22.99 -22.50
C CYS A 854 -5.77 -23.40 -23.76
N ILE A 855 -5.70 -22.60 -24.84
CA ILE A 855 -6.34 -22.93 -26.12
C ILE A 855 -5.74 -24.23 -26.69
N LEU A 856 -4.41 -24.36 -26.69
CA LEU A 856 -3.72 -25.56 -27.17
C LEU A 856 -4.08 -26.80 -26.35
N LEU A 857 -4.04 -26.69 -25.02
CA LEU A 857 -4.44 -27.78 -24.12
C LEU A 857 -5.88 -28.20 -24.33
N SER A 858 -6.81 -27.23 -24.49
CA SER A 858 -8.21 -27.51 -24.78
C SER A 858 -8.38 -28.28 -26.09
N ALA A 859 -7.74 -27.83 -27.16
CA ALA A 859 -7.80 -28.47 -28.47
C ALA A 859 -7.25 -29.92 -28.43
N VAL A 860 -6.11 -30.12 -27.77
CA VAL A 860 -5.51 -31.47 -27.63
C VAL A 860 -6.42 -32.39 -26.80
N LEU A 861 -6.95 -31.91 -25.70
CA LEU A 861 -7.83 -32.67 -24.83
C LEU A 861 -9.14 -33.02 -25.52
N ILE A 862 -9.79 -32.06 -26.14
CA ILE A 862 -11.02 -32.29 -26.92
C ILE A 862 -10.75 -33.30 -28.04
N TYR A 863 -9.64 -33.16 -28.79
CA TYR A 863 -9.26 -34.11 -29.84
C TYR A 863 -9.07 -35.52 -29.32
N LEU A 864 -8.41 -35.72 -28.16
CA LEU A 864 -8.21 -37.05 -27.59
C LEU A 864 -9.54 -37.72 -27.27
N LEU A 865 -10.47 -36.96 -26.67
CA LEU A 865 -11.75 -37.49 -26.18
C LEU A 865 -12.77 -37.71 -27.31
N THR A 866 -12.84 -36.77 -28.28
CA THR A 866 -13.68 -36.97 -29.47
C THR A 866 -13.22 -38.13 -30.34
N LYS A 867 -11.89 -38.30 -30.45
CA LYS A 867 -11.28 -39.45 -31.08
C LYS A 867 -11.76 -40.75 -30.46
N LEU A 868 -11.77 -40.87 -29.14
CA LEU A 868 -12.25 -42.05 -28.43
C LEU A 868 -13.74 -42.33 -28.72
N ILE A 869 -14.56 -41.27 -28.83
CA ILE A 869 -16.00 -41.42 -29.18
C ILE A 869 -16.14 -41.97 -30.60
N ILE A 870 -15.40 -41.45 -31.55
CA ILE A 870 -15.45 -41.91 -32.93
C ILE A 870 -14.94 -43.35 -33.07
N GLU A 871 -13.78 -43.68 -32.46
CA GLU A 871 -13.23 -45.06 -32.46
C GLU A 871 -14.19 -46.10 -31.86
N LYS A 872 -14.87 -45.75 -30.76
CA LYS A 872 -15.85 -46.60 -30.11
C LYS A 872 -17.07 -46.88 -31.00
N ASN A 873 -17.41 -45.95 -31.85
CA ASN A 873 -18.56 -46.04 -32.78
C ASN A 873 -18.13 -46.46 -34.21
N GLU A 874 -16.89 -46.88 -34.43
CA GLU A 874 -16.32 -47.18 -35.75
C GLU A 874 -17.16 -48.22 -36.52
N ASN A 875 -17.59 -49.30 -35.84
CA ASN A 875 -18.46 -50.34 -36.45
C ASN A 875 -19.84 -49.76 -36.85
N ALA A 876 -20.46 -48.93 -36.02
CA ALA A 876 -21.74 -48.31 -36.29
C ALA A 876 -21.58 -47.29 -37.46
N ILE A 877 -20.47 -46.57 -37.53
CA ILE A 877 -20.14 -45.64 -38.62
C ILE A 877 -19.95 -46.43 -39.93
N SER A 878 -19.19 -47.54 -39.90
CA SER A 878 -18.98 -48.42 -41.07
C SER A 878 -20.34 -49.00 -41.55
N MET A 879 -21.18 -49.48 -40.65
CA MET A 879 -22.53 -49.98 -41.00
C MET A 879 -23.38 -48.89 -41.65
N THR A 880 -23.34 -47.67 -41.13
CA THR A 880 -24.06 -46.51 -41.68
C THR A 880 -23.56 -46.19 -43.09
N LYS A 881 -22.24 -46.31 -43.35
CA LYS A 881 -21.68 -46.19 -44.71
C LYS A 881 -22.19 -47.29 -45.68
N ILE A 882 -22.26 -48.54 -45.20
CA ILE A 882 -22.78 -49.64 -46.02
C ILE A 882 -24.25 -49.40 -46.39
N LEU A 883 -25.01 -48.79 -45.51
CA LEU A 883 -26.44 -48.43 -45.73
C LEU A 883 -26.60 -47.25 -46.69
N GLY A 884 -25.49 -46.69 -47.26
CA GLY A 884 -25.52 -45.69 -48.32
C GLY A 884 -25.52 -44.24 -47.80
N TYR A 885 -25.32 -43.98 -46.54
CA TYR A 885 -25.21 -42.61 -46.05
C TYR A 885 -23.86 -41.97 -46.47
N GLU A 886 -23.95 -40.73 -46.84
CA GLU A 886 -22.75 -39.93 -47.19
C GLU A 886 -21.90 -39.60 -45.99
N ASN A 887 -20.59 -39.34 -46.20
CA ASN A 887 -19.69 -38.92 -45.13
C ASN A 887 -20.14 -37.65 -44.39
N LYS A 888 -20.83 -36.73 -45.08
CA LYS A 888 -21.37 -35.49 -44.46
C LYS A 888 -22.55 -35.81 -43.55
N GLU A 889 -23.41 -36.73 -43.94
CA GLU A 889 -24.58 -37.18 -43.15
C GLU A 889 -24.11 -37.91 -41.90
N ILE A 890 -23.12 -38.79 -42.02
CA ILE A 890 -22.51 -39.52 -40.90
C ILE A 890 -21.83 -38.56 -39.98
N ALA A 891 -21.07 -37.59 -40.51
CA ALA A 891 -20.46 -36.51 -39.70
C ALA A 891 -21.57 -35.72 -38.97
N SER A 892 -22.66 -35.40 -39.62
CA SER A 892 -23.81 -34.73 -38.96
C SER A 892 -24.41 -35.54 -37.81
N LEU A 893 -24.31 -36.88 -37.81
CA LEU A 893 -24.79 -37.70 -36.72
C LEU A 893 -23.84 -37.69 -35.51
N TYR A 894 -22.53 -37.86 -35.75
CA TYR A 894 -21.55 -38.06 -34.69
C TYR A 894 -20.88 -36.73 -34.27
N ILE A 895 -20.41 -35.92 -35.21
CA ILE A 895 -19.77 -34.66 -34.90
C ILE A 895 -20.76 -33.65 -34.33
N ALA A 896 -21.99 -33.55 -34.94
CA ALA A 896 -23.01 -32.64 -34.41
C ALA A 896 -23.48 -33.01 -33.00
N SER A 897 -23.54 -34.34 -32.68
CA SER A 897 -23.84 -34.79 -31.31
C SER A 897 -22.80 -34.32 -30.35
N THR A 898 -21.52 -34.45 -30.70
CA THR A 898 -20.40 -33.97 -29.88
C THR A 898 -20.38 -32.46 -29.83
N ALA A 899 -20.68 -31.75 -30.93
CA ALA A 899 -20.76 -30.28 -30.93
C ALA A 899 -21.83 -29.75 -29.95
N ILE A 900 -23.04 -30.34 -30.02
CA ILE A 900 -24.13 -29.96 -29.09
C ILE A 900 -23.66 -30.18 -27.64
N PHE A 901 -23.02 -31.31 -27.35
CA PHE A 901 -22.51 -31.58 -25.99
C PHE A 901 -21.41 -30.60 -25.59
N VAL A 902 -20.41 -30.35 -26.47
CA VAL A 902 -19.33 -29.41 -26.20
C VAL A 902 -19.86 -28.01 -25.91
N ILE A 903 -20.82 -27.51 -26.70
CA ILE A 903 -21.44 -26.20 -26.46
C ILE A 903 -22.13 -26.18 -25.08
N PHE A 904 -22.90 -27.21 -24.75
CA PHE A 904 -23.52 -27.28 -23.42
C PHE A 904 -22.52 -27.42 -22.29
N ALA A 905 -21.53 -28.28 -22.46
CA ALA A 905 -20.43 -28.47 -21.49
C ALA A 905 -19.65 -27.16 -21.26
N ASP A 906 -19.38 -26.45 -22.35
CA ASP A 906 -18.65 -25.20 -22.36
C ASP A 906 -19.43 -24.10 -21.62
N LEU A 907 -20.69 -23.89 -21.96
CA LEU A 907 -21.57 -22.93 -21.28
C LEU A 907 -21.67 -23.19 -19.77
N ILE A 908 -21.84 -24.45 -19.37
CA ILE A 908 -21.89 -24.82 -17.95
C ILE A 908 -20.51 -24.60 -17.31
N SER A 909 -19.43 -24.94 -18.01
CA SER A 909 -18.06 -24.83 -17.52
C SER A 909 -17.61 -23.38 -17.36
N VAL A 910 -18.11 -22.43 -18.18
CA VAL A 910 -17.88 -21.00 -18.02
C VAL A 910 -18.38 -20.54 -16.65
N VAL A 911 -19.61 -20.93 -16.28
CA VAL A 911 -20.19 -20.55 -14.99
C VAL A 911 -19.48 -21.24 -13.84
N LEU A 912 -19.34 -22.57 -13.89
CA LEU A 912 -18.70 -23.34 -12.82
C LEU A 912 -17.22 -22.98 -12.66
N GLY A 913 -16.50 -22.80 -13.78
CA GLY A 913 -15.09 -22.42 -13.78
C GLY A 913 -14.86 -21.06 -13.16
N SER A 914 -15.73 -20.09 -13.46
CA SER A 914 -15.67 -18.76 -12.86
C SER A 914 -15.96 -18.77 -11.36
N VAL A 915 -16.92 -19.59 -10.91
CA VAL A 915 -17.22 -19.76 -9.48
C VAL A 915 -16.03 -20.40 -8.75
N VAL A 916 -15.46 -21.45 -9.32
CA VAL A 916 -14.28 -22.10 -8.72
C VAL A 916 -13.09 -21.15 -8.70
N MET A 917 -12.90 -20.37 -9.77
CA MET A 917 -11.80 -19.38 -9.81
C MET A 917 -11.99 -18.29 -8.75
N LYS A 918 -13.21 -17.83 -8.50
CA LYS A 918 -13.48 -16.90 -7.38
C LYS A 918 -13.08 -17.49 -6.02
N LEU A 919 -13.34 -18.77 -5.80
CA LEU A 919 -12.93 -19.44 -4.56
C LEU A 919 -11.40 -19.57 -4.46
N VAL A 920 -10.76 -19.97 -5.57
CA VAL A 920 -9.28 -20.06 -5.63
C VAL A 920 -8.67 -18.68 -5.40
N TRP A 921 -9.22 -17.64 -6.02
CA TRP A 921 -8.78 -16.25 -5.86
C TRP A 921 -8.88 -15.79 -4.41
N HIS A 922 -9.98 -16.10 -3.74
CA HIS A 922 -10.17 -15.78 -2.32
C HIS A 922 -9.07 -16.44 -1.45
N VAL A 923 -8.78 -17.72 -1.67
CA VAL A 923 -7.73 -18.44 -0.92
C VAL A 923 -6.34 -17.86 -1.22
N MET A 924 -6.09 -17.49 -2.48
CA MET A 924 -4.81 -16.90 -2.88
C MET A 924 -4.58 -15.53 -2.22
N LEU A 925 -5.57 -14.61 -2.35
CA LEU A 925 -5.43 -13.26 -1.82
C LEU A 925 -5.52 -13.17 -0.29
N TYR A 926 -6.02 -14.20 0.38
CA TYR A 926 -6.08 -14.22 1.83
C TYR A 926 -4.69 -14.13 2.48
N GLN A 927 -3.65 -14.57 1.78
CA GLN A 927 -2.26 -14.56 2.25
C GLN A 927 -1.48 -13.27 1.90
N TYR A 928 -2.12 -12.31 1.22
CA TYR A 928 -1.51 -11.04 0.84
C TYR A 928 -2.21 -9.87 1.52
N ASN A 929 -1.49 -8.81 1.80
CA ASN A 929 -2.06 -7.56 2.31
C ASN A 929 -3.04 -6.95 1.30
N GLY A 930 -4.13 -6.39 1.79
CA GLY A 930 -5.19 -5.81 0.96
C GLY A 930 -6.20 -6.84 0.42
N TRP A 931 -7.12 -6.39 -0.41
CA TRP A 931 -8.16 -7.21 -1.00
C TRP A 931 -8.69 -6.68 -2.32
N PHE A 932 -8.73 -7.55 -3.33
CA PHE A 932 -9.40 -7.30 -4.60
C PHE A 932 -10.45 -8.37 -4.87
N THR A 933 -11.69 -7.96 -5.11
CA THR A 933 -12.74 -8.89 -5.52
C THR A 933 -12.53 -9.33 -6.96
N PHE A 934 -12.44 -10.64 -7.19
CA PHE A 934 -12.27 -11.20 -8.53
C PHE A 934 -13.41 -10.81 -9.48
N TYR A 935 -13.06 -10.18 -10.58
CA TYR A 935 -14.00 -9.70 -11.59
C TYR A 935 -13.65 -10.27 -12.98
N ILE A 936 -14.63 -10.71 -13.71
CA ILE A 936 -14.53 -11.04 -15.13
C ILE A 936 -15.49 -10.12 -15.87
N ALA A 937 -14.99 -9.36 -16.83
CA ALA A 937 -15.82 -8.51 -17.67
C ALA A 937 -16.82 -9.35 -18.50
N PRO A 938 -18.00 -8.84 -18.85
CA PRO A 938 -18.96 -9.57 -19.69
C PRO A 938 -18.34 -10.10 -20.99
N ILE A 939 -17.45 -9.33 -21.60
CA ILE A 939 -16.70 -9.77 -22.78
C ILE A 939 -15.71 -10.89 -22.47
N GLY A 940 -15.19 -10.98 -21.23
CA GLY A 940 -14.31 -12.03 -20.75
C GLY A 940 -15.00 -13.41 -20.79
N TYR A 941 -16.25 -13.50 -20.35
CA TYR A 941 -17.04 -14.72 -20.43
C TYR A 941 -17.23 -15.18 -21.89
N PHE A 942 -17.44 -14.24 -22.81
CA PHE A 942 -17.52 -14.54 -24.24
C PHE A 942 -16.19 -14.99 -24.81
N LYS A 943 -15.06 -14.40 -24.39
CA LYS A 943 -13.69 -14.83 -24.79
C LYS A 943 -13.43 -16.26 -24.31
N MET A 944 -13.75 -16.60 -23.04
CA MET A 944 -13.59 -17.94 -22.49
C MET A 944 -14.32 -18.99 -23.32
N PHE A 945 -15.60 -18.75 -23.59
CA PHE A 945 -16.41 -19.61 -24.45
C PHE A 945 -15.80 -19.72 -25.85
N SER A 946 -15.44 -18.60 -26.46
CA SER A 946 -14.92 -18.56 -27.84
C SER A 946 -13.59 -19.29 -28.01
N PHE A 947 -12.70 -19.24 -27.01
CA PHE A 947 -11.38 -19.89 -27.06
C PHE A 947 -11.51 -21.42 -27.04
N VAL A 948 -12.40 -21.96 -26.21
CA VAL A 948 -12.67 -23.40 -26.19
C VAL A 948 -13.36 -23.83 -27.50
N MET A 949 -14.30 -23.04 -27.99
CA MET A 949 -14.97 -23.30 -29.28
C MET A 949 -13.99 -23.24 -30.46
N LEU A 950 -13.02 -22.33 -30.43
CA LEU A 950 -11.94 -22.27 -31.42
C LEU A 950 -11.13 -23.59 -31.45
N GLY A 951 -10.73 -24.06 -30.27
CA GLY A 951 -10.08 -25.36 -30.11
C GLY A 951 -10.94 -26.49 -30.68
N TYR A 952 -12.24 -26.50 -30.39
CA TYR A 952 -13.16 -27.51 -30.91
C TYR A 952 -13.34 -27.45 -32.44
N ILE A 953 -13.41 -26.26 -33.03
CA ILE A 953 -13.49 -26.11 -34.52
C ILE A 953 -12.27 -26.73 -35.18
N ILE A 954 -11.07 -26.49 -34.66
CA ILE A 954 -9.84 -27.11 -35.18
C ILE A 954 -9.95 -28.65 -35.11
N VAL A 955 -10.41 -29.18 -33.99
CA VAL A 955 -10.59 -30.62 -33.77
C VAL A 955 -11.63 -31.21 -34.72
N THR A 956 -12.71 -30.51 -34.96
CA THR A 956 -13.79 -30.94 -35.85
C THR A 956 -13.28 -31.24 -37.27
N PHE A 957 -12.35 -30.45 -37.77
CA PHE A 957 -11.71 -30.72 -39.06
C PHE A 957 -10.94 -32.08 -39.09
N PHE A 958 -10.22 -32.38 -38.01
CA PHE A 958 -9.49 -33.66 -37.91
C PHE A 958 -10.46 -34.83 -37.73
N ASP A 959 -11.53 -34.67 -36.95
CA ASP A 959 -12.54 -35.70 -36.74
C ASP A 959 -13.34 -36.02 -38.01
N PHE A 960 -13.67 -34.99 -38.82
CA PHE A 960 -14.28 -35.19 -40.10
C PHE A 960 -13.39 -36.05 -41.08
N ASN A 961 -12.10 -35.72 -41.12
CA ASN A 961 -11.15 -36.47 -41.94
C ASN A 961 -10.97 -37.92 -41.43
N ARG A 962 -11.17 -38.16 -40.15
CA ARG A 962 -11.16 -39.52 -39.57
C ARG A 962 -12.38 -40.30 -39.96
N ILE A 963 -13.58 -39.74 -39.81
CA ILE A 963 -14.84 -40.40 -40.24
C ILE A 963 -14.75 -40.82 -41.72
N LYS A 964 -14.19 -39.95 -42.58
CA LYS A 964 -13.96 -40.24 -44.01
C LYS A 964 -13.07 -41.47 -44.23
N LYS A 965 -12.07 -41.71 -43.40
CA LYS A 965 -11.06 -42.77 -43.50
C LYS A 965 -11.51 -44.12 -42.93
N ILE A 966 -12.65 -44.22 -42.23
CA ILE A 966 -13.18 -45.47 -41.69
C ILE A 966 -13.59 -46.36 -42.88
N PRO A 967 -13.06 -47.61 -42.98
CA PRO A 967 -13.35 -48.48 -44.13
C PRO A 967 -14.76 -49.03 -44.03
N TYR A 968 -15.36 -49.37 -45.17
CA TYR A 968 -16.69 -49.93 -45.31
C TYR A 968 -16.79 -51.35 -44.78
N ASP A 969 -15.68 -52.14 -44.82
CA ASP A 969 -15.62 -53.54 -44.42
C ASP A 969 -15.42 -53.74 -42.90
N GLN A 970 -15.23 -52.67 -42.14
CA GLN A 970 -15.02 -52.73 -40.67
C GLN A 970 -16.18 -53.39 -39.93
N ALA A 971 -17.42 -53.17 -40.38
CA ALA A 971 -18.61 -53.73 -39.75
C ALA A 971 -18.80 -55.20 -40.11
N LEU A 972 -18.28 -55.62 -41.28
CA LEU A 972 -18.39 -56.99 -41.76
C LEU A 972 -17.35 -57.95 -41.17
N LYS A 973 -16.19 -57.45 -40.79
CA LYS A 973 -15.11 -58.22 -40.16
C LYS A 973 -15.42 -58.77 -38.77
N ASN A 974 -16.50 -58.29 -38.16
CA ASN A 974 -16.89 -58.72 -36.82
C ASN A 974 -18.17 -59.58 -36.83
N VAL A 975 -18.69 -59.95 -37.99
CA VAL A 975 -19.87 -60.80 -38.15
C VAL A 975 -19.53 -62.25 -38.41
N GLU A 976 -18.24 -62.57 -38.70
CA GLU A 976 -17.73 -63.93 -38.77
C GLU A 976 -17.25 -64.52 -37.43
#